data_e44b0d7fab1f16b607d62056bd82998c
#
_entry.id   e44b0d7fab1f16b607d62056bd82998c
#
_cell.length_a   1.000
_cell.length_b   1.000
_cell.length_c   1.000
_cell.angle_alpha   90.00
_cell.angle_beta   90.00
_cell.angle_gamma   90.00
#
_symmetry.space_group_name_H-M   'P 1'
#
loop_
_entity.id
_entity.type
_entity.pdbx_description
1 polymer ?
#
loop_
_entity_poly.entity_id
_entity_poly.type
_entity_poly.pdbx_seq_one_letter_code
_entity_poly.pdbx_strand_id
1 'polypeptide(L)'
;MPLREYARLHRASVDPVKRILRRPAALACLLVVVMQAFLLVALVRDPGMGEPHHVPLAVAAPGVVAGSLAEEANALPGEPFSAIPLPVTDVADGLVHARSTVEDGSSVAAMVVDLRGARDLLLLNSARDTRLNDSVLARVRSVETSYHRTIEVEYTNGAQADRNTAVAAGGGPAHAYNVTLAASIVGFLLVLLISLARGPVAPTLRLGVRRVVVVAGLSLVAGLLLVTLPGTSLPGPAMELAALDALSVLVAALSTLALEALAGLAGLAFAAALFFVLATPLLTRTDAYLLPMSWPVLAPWTRTGATLEAVDAVAFFDPSHVVRPVLTLAVWLVVATALLLVAERARARFGVGPTSYPSRGALATISPSPADVVRNGSPRRHHLWRLRVLGAVVPLAVLLGVAVAFVPRAATVVSALPSKASETTCVGTGQVRNVTDLNRVAGKLRGSPEFQGSDVGADVRLQDGRRLWVFGDTLRGDDFDGQRLVRNSMLVFDPDCLKVVLPNDHGALIPDRSDGVGYWPMSIGRTQMPGYDLVSVATQRVRTTGTDASSFENLGPSIAVFVVPRAGTPQLIAQRDIGPDSADRSRPTWGAAAAVRDGWVFLYGTANPGKAYVFGFSLRVARVRPDDILDASRWRYWSGQAWVADSTKATELIPAQGGVSQTLSVFERDGTWYALSKRDEFLGTDLTIWAAPAPTGPFASARTLAKLPSNAVTGELRYMPLAHPDLLPEKGTMVVSYSRNSTDAGAVEKNPLLYRPEFLRVDLP
;
A
#
# COMPACT_ATOMS: atom_id res chain seq x y z
N MET A 1 -22.96 -42.89 66.28
CA MET A 1 -22.11 -42.48 65.15
C MET A 1 -20.78 -42.02 65.72
N PRO A 2 -19.64 -42.67 65.45
CA PRO A 2 -18.39 -42.30 66.11
C PRO A 2 -17.82 -40.97 65.50
N LEU A 3 -17.31 -40.13 66.35
CA LEU A 3 -16.75 -38.79 66.08
C LEU A 3 -15.77 -38.72 64.96
N ARG A 4 -15.17 -39.83 64.56
CA ARG A 4 -14.26 -39.96 63.40
C ARG A 4 -14.99 -39.85 62.05
N GLU A 5 -16.20 -40.26 61.97
CA GLU A 5 -17.01 -40.19 60.73
C GLU A 5 -17.56 -38.77 60.48
N TYR A 6 -17.93 -38.09 61.58
CA TYR A 6 -18.35 -36.70 61.60
C TYR A 6 -17.21 -35.77 61.16
N ALA A 7 -15.96 -36.05 61.60
CA ALA A 7 -14.78 -35.29 61.23
C ALA A 7 -14.37 -35.52 59.76
N ARG A 8 -14.64 -36.72 59.17
CA ARG A 8 -14.43 -36.97 57.72
C ARG A 8 -15.45 -36.26 56.85
N LEU A 9 -16.70 -36.20 57.28
CA LEU A 9 -17.75 -35.47 56.58
C LEU A 9 -17.55 -33.96 56.64
N HIS A 10 -17.06 -33.44 57.79
CA HIS A 10 -16.77 -32.01 57.93
C HIS A 10 -15.50 -31.58 57.14
N ARG A 11 -14.46 -32.43 57.03
CA ARG A 11 -13.29 -32.15 56.17
C ARG A 11 -13.60 -32.23 54.67
N ALA A 12 -14.65 -32.93 54.28
CA ALA A 12 -15.10 -32.99 52.89
C ALA A 12 -15.88 -31.74 52.47
N SER A 13 -16.35 -30.92 53.42
CA SER A 13 -17.13 -29.68 53.15
C SER A 13 -16.29 -28.40 53.13
N VAL A 14 -15.00 -28.47 53.48
CA VAL A 14 -14.18 -27.29 53.81
C VAL A 14 -13.37 -26.72 52.64
N ASP A 15 -13.42 -27.26 51.42
CA ASP A 15 -12.65 -26.69 50.33
C ASP A 15 -13.46 -26.57 49.02
N PRO A 16 -14.49 -25.69 48.97
CA PRO A 16 -15.25 -25.47 47.74
C PRO A 16 -14.38 -24.89 46.60
N VAL A 17 -13.37 -24.13 46.95
CA VAL A 17 -12.42 -23.53 45.97
C VAL A 17 -11.55 -24.61 45.34
N LYS A 18 -10.99 -25.56 46.10
CA LYS A 18 -10.22 -26.69 45.54
C LYS A 18 -11.07 -27.65 44.72
N ARG A 19 -12.37 -27.78 44.96
CA ARG A 19 -13.30 -28.56 44.16
C ARG A 19 -13.65 -27.86 42.84
N ILE A 20 -13.75 -26.54 42.85
CA ILE A 20 -14.00 -25.74 41.67
C ILE A 20 -12.76 -25.75 40.76
N LEU A 21 -11.56 -25.56 41.32
CA LEU A 21 -10.30 -25.55 40.58
C LEU A 21 -9.90 -26.93 39.98
N ARG A 22 -10.44 -28.03 40.49
CA ARG A 22 -10.23 -29.39 39.94
C ARG A 22 -11.15 -29.72 38.74
N ARG A 23 -12.07 -28.83 38.36
CA ARG A 23 -12.91 -29.02 37.18
C ARG A 23 -12.21 -28.38 35.95
N PRO A 24 -11.91 -29.13 34.89
CA PRO A 24 -11.22 -28.58 33.72
C PRO A 24 -11.95 -27.41 33.07
N ALA A 25 -13.26 -27.33 33.21
CA ALA A 25 -14.05 -26.20 32.73
C ALA A 25 -13.84 -24.90 33.55
N ALA A 26 -13.64 -24.99 34.87
CA ALA A 26 -13.35 -23.81 35.68
C ALA A 26 -11.93 -23.30 35.47
N LEU A 27 -10.97 -24.22 35.28
CA LEU A 27 -9.61 -23.85 34.88
C LEU A 27 -9.58 -23.19 33.50
N ALA A 28 -10.36 -23.67 32.52
CA ALA A 28 -10.47 -23.05 31.21
C ALA A 28 -11.09 -21.64 31.31
N CYS A 29 -12.14 -21.46 32.10
CA CYS A 29 -12.73 -20.12 32.33
C CYS A 29 -11.76 -19.16 33.03
N LEU A 30 -11.00 -19.63 34.01
CA LEU A 30 -9.98 -18.83 34.70
C LEU A 30 -8.87 -18.44 33.75
N LEU A 31 -8.41 -19.37 32.92
CA LEU A 31 -7.36 -19.12 31.89
C LEU A 31 -7.84 -18.08 30.86
N VAL A 32 -9.08 -18.17 30.42
CA VAL A 32 -9.68 -17.18 29.49
C VAL A 32 -9.75 -15.81 30.15
N VAL A 33 -10.18 -15.69 31.42
CA VAL A 33 -10.23 -14.42 32.14
C VAL A 33 -8.84 -13.83 32.35
N VAL A 34 -7.86 -14.65 32.70
CA VAL A 34 -6.47 -14.21 32.89
C VAL A 34 -5.87 -13.75 31.56
N MET A 35 -6.11 -14.51 30.49
CA MET A 35 -5.66 -14.15 29.14
C MET A 35 -6.29 -12.85 28.64
N GLN A 36 -7.57 -12.59 28.97
CA GLN A 36 -8.24 -11.34 28.66
C GLN A 36 -7.66 -10.16 29.44
N ALA A 37 -7.44 -10.34 30.76
CA ALA A 37 -6.80 -9.30 31.56
C ALA A 37 -5.40 -8.97 31.01
N PHE A 38 -4.65 -9.99 30.61
CA PHE A 38 -3.34 -9.81 29.97
C PHE A 38 -3.45 -9.09 28.61
N LEU A 39 -4.40 -9.47 27.76
CA LEU A 39 -4.65 -8.83 26.47
C LEU A 39 -5.07 -7.37 26.64
N LEU A 40 -5.95 -7.08 27.59
CA LEU A 40 -6.38 -5.73 27.92
C LEU A 40 -5.21 -4.87 28.44
N VAL A 41 -4.37 -5.42 29.29
CA VAL A 41 -3.17 -4.73 29.80
C VAL A 41 -2.15 -4.54 28.68
N ALA A 42 -1.97 -5.51 27.80
CA ALA A 42 -1.10 -5.37 26.63
C ALA A 42 -1.60 -4.29 25.67
N LEU A 43 -2.91 -4.25 25.37
CA LEU A 43 -3.54 -3.25 24.52
C LEU A 43 -3.43 -1.83 25.11
N VAL A 44 -3.63 -1.68 26.43
CA VAL A 44 -3.54 -0.36 27.11
C VAL A 44 -2.09 0.13 27.22
N ARG A 45 -1.11 -0.77 27.20
CA ARG A 45 0.32 -0.44 27.27
C ARG A 45 1.00 -0.33 25.91
N ASP A 46 0.29 -0.58 24.81
CA ASP A 46 0.86 -0.45 23.47
C ASP A 46 1.11 1.03 23.16
N PRO A 47 2.36 1.43 22.86
CA PRO A 47 2.70 2.81 22.53
C PRO A 47 2.03 3.29 21.22
N GLY A 48 1.53 2.40 20.35
CA GLY A 48 0.76 2.73 19.16
C GLY A 48 -0.72 3.04 19.40
N MET A 49 -1.20 2.98 20.64
CA MET A 49 -2.60 3.28 20.93
C MET A 49 -2.89 4.78 20.75
N GLY A 50 -3.81 5.09 19.85
CA GLY A 50 -4.16 6.47 19.47
C GLY A 50 -3.47 6.97 18.18
N GLU A 51 -2.52 6.22 17.63
CA GLU A 51 -2.01 6.46 16.29
C GLU A 51 -2.90 5.82 15.22
N PRO A 52 -2.99 6.40 14.00
CA PRO A 52 -3.79 5.82 12.93
C PRO A 52 -3.14 4.57 12.37
N HIS A 53 -3.92 3.51 12.14
CA HIS A 53 -3.49 2.25 11.54
C HIS A 53 -4.45 1.81 10.44
N HIS A 54 -3.94 1.57 9.22
CA HIS A 54 -4.70 1.12 8.06
C HIS A 54 -5.94 1.98 7.75
N VAL A 55 -5.89 3.28 8.03
CA VAL A 55 -7.00 4.21 7.77
C VAL A 55 -7.23 4.31 6.27
N PRO A 56 -8.44 4.03 5.75
CA PRO A 56 -8.76 4.23 4.34
C PRO A 56 -8.60 5.70 3.93
N LEU A 57 -7.60 5.98 3.09
CA LEU A 57 -7.27 7.30 2.57
C LEU A 57 -7.38 7.30 1.05
N ALA A 58 -8.29 8.09 0.48
CA ALA A 58 -8.32 8.31 -0.97
C ALA A 58 -7.28 9.37 -1.35
N VAL A 59 -6.44 9.10 -2.34
CA VAL A 59 -5.44 10.04 -2.84
C VAL A 59 -5.81 10.48 -4.25
N ALA A 60 -6.42 11.66 -4.36
CA ALA A 60 -6.84 12.24 -5.62
C ALA A 60 -5.69 13.04 -6.24
N ALA A 61 -5.17 12.55 -7.34
CA ALA A 61 -4.09 13.16 -8.10
C ALA A 61 -4.16 12.68 -9.56
N PRO A 62 -3.47 13.34 -10.51
CA PRO A 62 -3.42 12.86 -11.88
C PRO A 62 -2.76 11.48 -12.01
N GLY A 63 -3.41 10.57 -12.71
CA GLY A 63 -2.94 9.28 -13.23
C GLY A 63 -1.87 8.58 -12.41
N VAL A 64 -0.65 8.52 -12.96
CA VAL A 64 0.51 7.85 -12.35
C VAL A 64 0.87 8.42 -10.96
N VAL A 65 0.59 9.70 -10.71
CA VAL A 65 0.90 10.35 -9.43
C VAL A 65 0.03 9.79 -8.31
N ALA A 66 -1.28 9.62 -8.56
CA ALA A 66 -2.19 9.06 -7.57
C ALA A 66 -1.74 7.67 -7.09
N GLY A 67 -1.34 6.81 -8.04
CA GLY A 67 -0.82 5.47 -7.74
C GLY A 67 0.44 5.51 -6.88
N SER A 68 1.40 6.34 -7.27
CA SER A 68 2.69 6.45 -6.56
C SER A 68 2.53 7.01 -5.15
N LEU A 69 1.73 8.07 -4.98
CA LEU A 69 1.48 8.65 -3.67
C LEU A 69 0.69 7.71 -2.75
N ALA A 70 -0.26 6.95 -3.30
CA ALA A 70 -0.98 5.94 -2.52
C ALA A 70 -0.04 4.81 -2.05
N GLU A 71 0.86 4.33 -2.92
CA GLU A 71 1.86 3.33 -2.53
C GLU A 71 2.81 3.87 -1.46
N GLU A 72 3.25 5.10 -1.59
CA GLU A 72 4.10 5.76 -0.63
C GLU A 72 3.40 5.93 0.73
N ALA A 73 2.14 6.36 0.73
CA ALA A 73 1.33 6.45 1.94
C ALA A 73 1.15 5.09 2.63
N ASN A 74 1.00 4.00 1.84
CA ASN A 74 0.91 2.63 2.35
C ASN A 74 2.25 2.10 2.90
N ALA A 75 3.36 2.66 2.46
CA ALA A 75 4.71 2.28 2.88
C ALA A 75 5.20 3.05 4.12
N LEU A 76 4.41 3.99 4.64
CA LEU A 76 4.79 4.77 5.82
C LEU A 76 5.00 3.87 7.06
N PRO A 77 6.02 4.15 7.90
CA PRO A 77 6.25 3.42 9.13
C PRO A 77 5.03 3.43 10.05
N GLY A 78 4.66 2.25 10.58
CA GLY A 78 3.48 2.07 11.41
C GLY A 78 2.19 1.80 10.61
N GLU A 79 2.29 1.73 9.27
CA GLU A 79 1.15 1.45 8.37
C GLU A 79 -0.10 2.30 8.69
N PRO A 80 0.05 3.64 8.76
CA PRO A 80 -1.05 4.50 9.23
C PRO A 80 -2.23 4.51 8.27
N PHE A 81 -1.97 4.31 6.97
CA PHE A 81 -2.98 4.41 5.93
C PHE A 81 -3.14 3.12 5.15
N SER A 82 -4.36 2.90 4.64
CA SER A 82 -4.69 2.02 3.53
C SER A 82 -5.10 2.93 2.36
N ALA A 83 -4.08 3.51 1.71
CA ALA A 83 -4.30 4.52 0.69
C ALA A 83 -4.74 3.88 -0.63
N ILE A 84 -5.76 4.49 -1.25
CA ILE A 84 -6.35 4.06 -2.52
C ILE A 84 -6.14 5.19 -3.53
N PRO A 85 -5.52 4.92 -4.69
CA PRO A 85 -5.37 5.93 -5.73
C PRO A 85 -6.73 6.29 -6.33
N LEU A 86 -6.97 7.60 -6.47
CA LEU A 86 -8.14 8.17 -7.13
C LEU A 86 -7.63 9.00 -8.33
N PRO A 87 -7.46 8.39 -9.50
CA PRO A 87 -6.96 9.09 -10.68
C PRO A 87 -7.96 10.14 -11.14
N VAL A 88 -7.53 11.39 -11.26
CA VAL A 88 -8.35 12.54 -11.63
C VAL A 88 -7.65 13.38 -12.69
N THR A 89 -8.39 14.23 -13.39
CA THR A 89 -7.82 15.06 -14.46
C THR A 89 -7.25 16.38 -13.96
N ASP A 90 -7.85 16.94 -12.92
CA ASP A 90 -7.39 18.17 -12.27
C ASP A 90 -7.89 18.25 -10.81
N VAL A 91 -7.52 19.32 -10.11
CA VAL A 91 -7.89 19.55 -8.70
C VAL A 91 -9.41 19.68 -8.51
N ALA A 92 -10.13 20.29 -9.45
CA ALA A 92 -11.58 20.46 -9.33
C ALA A 92 -12.31 19.11 -9.47
N ASP A 93 -11.90 18.30 -10.44
CA ASP A 93 -12.35 16.92 -10.62
C ASP A 93 -11.99 16.08 -9.38
N GLY A 94 -10.75 16.24 -8.89
CA GLY A 94 -10.25 15.61 -7.67
C GLY A 94 -11.09 15.93 -6.45
N LEU A 95 -11.48 17.18 -6.28
CA LEU A 95 -12.31 17.61 -5.16
C LEU A 95 -13.70 16.95 -5.18
N VAL A 96 -14.34 16.87 -6.35
CA VAL A 96 -15.66 16.24 -6.50
C VAL A 96 -15.59 14.75 -6.12
N HIS A 97 -14.63 14.01 -6.69
CA HIS A 97 -14.50 12.59 -6.43
C HIS A 97 -14.04 12.28 -5.01
N ALA A 98 -13.06 13.03 -4.48
CA ALA A 98 -12.58 12.89 -3.10
C ALA A 98 -13.69 13.16 -2.09
N ARG A 99 -14.50 14.21 -2.31
CA ARG A 99 -15.65 14.53 -1.47
C ARG A 99 -16.67 13.39 -1.46
N SER A 100 -16.99 12.85 -2.63
CA SER A 100 -17.91 11.72 -2.75
C SER A 100 -17.45 10.52 -1.92
N THR A 101 -16.16 10.13 -1.98
CA THR A 101 -15.64 8.97 -1.23
C THR A 101 -15.64 9.17 0.29
N VAL A 102 -15.50 10.42 0.75
CA VAL A 102 -15.56 10.73 2.19
C VAL A 102 -17.00 10.83 2.68
N GLU A 103 -17.91 11.39 1.87
CA GLU A 103 -19.33 11.54 2.22
C GLU A 103 -20.07 10.21 2.19
N ASP A 104 -19.75 9.31 1.27
CA ASP A 104 -20.36 7.98 1.20
C ASP A 104 -19.77 7.00 2.23
N GLY A 105 -18.61 7.33 2.83
CA GLY A 105 -17.93 6.55 3.84
C GLY A 105 -17.01 5.46 3.31
N SER A 106 -16.78 5.38 2.00
CA SER A 106 -15.81 4.46 1.37
C SER A 106 -14.37 4.77 1.79
N SER A 107 -14.09 6.04 2.11
CA SER A 107 -12.84 6.49 2.71
C SER A 107 -13.09 7.24 4.01
N VAL A 108 -12.16 7.18 4.94
CA VAL A 108 -12.19 7.97 6.20
C VAL A 108 -11.76 9.40 5.93
N ALA A 109 -10.76 9.55 5.05
CA ALA A 109 -10.21 10.82 4.63
C ALA A 109 -9.88 10.77 3.13
N ALA A 110 -9.80 11.94 2.49
CA ALA A 110 -9.29 12.04 1.14
C ALA A 110 -8.32 13.22 1.01
N MET A 111 -7.22 13.00 0.31
CA MET A 111 -6.23 14.02 0.01
C MET A 111 -6.33 14.39 -1.46
N VAL A 112 -6.50 15.67 -1.77
CA VAL A 112 -6.47 16.21 -3.14
C VAL A 112 -5.15 16.96 -3.30
N VAL A 113 -4.30 16.45 -4.18
CA VAL A 113 -2.94 16.95 -4.39
C VAL A 113 -2.92 17.99 -5.50
N ASP A 114 -2.53 19.23 -5.18
CA ASP A 114 -2.32 20.29 -6.18
C ASP A 114 -0.85 20.34 -6.62
N LEU A 115 -0.57 19.73 -7.76
CA LEU A 115 0.78 19.72 -8.34
C LEU A 115 1.25 21.08 -8.90
N ARG A 116 0.37 22.07 -9.00
CA ARG A 116 0.69 23.44 -9.46
C ARG A 116 1.24 24.32 -8.36
N GLY A 117 0.92 23.95 -7.10
CA GLY A 117 1.29 24.71 -5.91
C GLY A 117 1.94 23.84 -4.85
N ALA A 118 2.24 24.46 -3.71
CA ALA A 118 2.75 23.75 -2.53
C ALA A 118 1.66 23.55 -1.46
N ARG A 119 0.38 23.56 -1.87
CA ARG A 119 -0.77 23.43 -0.96
C ARG A 119 -1.66 22.30 -1.44
N ASP A 120 -1.95 21.37 -0.52
CA ASP A 120 -2.85 20.26 -0.74
C ASP A 120 -4.10 20.42 0.12
N LEU A 121 -5.19 19.74 -0.25
CA LEU A 121 -6.43 19.78 0.48
C LEU A 121 -6.71 18.41 1.11
N LEU A 122 -6.93 18.38 2.42
CA LEU A 122 -7.36 17.21 3.16
C LEU A 122 -8.85 17.32 3.50
N LEU A 123 -9.63 16.39 3.00
CA LEU A 123 -11.06 16.25 3.29
C LEU A 123 -11.25 15.25 4.43
N LEU A 124 -11.98 15.65 5.46
CA LEU A 124 -12.34 14.84 6.62
C LEU A 124 -13.87 14.86 6.79
N ASN A 125 -14.44 13.79 7.34
CA ASN A 125 -15.87 13.75 7.60
C ASN A 125 -16.18 14.12 9.06
N SER A 126 -17.02 15.12 9.27
CA SER A 126 -17.44 15.58 10.60
C SER A 126 -18.27 14.55 11.37
N ALA A 127 -18.85 13.54 10.68
CA ALA A 127 -19.57 12.44 11.31
C ALA A 127 -18.66 11.34 11.89
N ARG A 128 -17.34 11.39 11.65
CA ARG A 128 -16.35 10.47 12.22
C ARG A 128 -15.91 10.91 13.62
N ASP A 129 -15.26 9.99 14.36
CA ASP A 129 -14.66 10.30 15.67
C ASP A 129 -13.64 11.45 15.52
N THR A 130 -13.80 12.51 16.32
CA THR A 130 -12.91 13.67 16.31
C THR A 130 -11.45 13.27 16.55
N ARG A 131 -11.20 12.29 17.44
CA ARG A 131 -9.84 11.80 17.71
C ARG A 131 -9.23 11.11 16.51
N LEU A 132 -10.03 10.38 15.71
CA LEU A 132 -9.56 9.80 14.47
C LEU A 132 -9.19 10.89 13.45
N ASN A 133 -10.07 11.88 13.26
CA ASN A 133 -9.80 13.01 12.38
C ASN A 133 -8.54 13.77 12.80
N ASP A 134 -8.38 14.07 14.10
CA ASP A 134 -7.20 14.76 14.63
C ASP A 134 -5.91 13.95 14.43
N SER A 135 -5.97 12.64 14.64
CA SER A 135 -4.83 11.74 14.47
C SER A 135 -4.42 11.62 13.00
N VAL A 136 -5.40 11.46 12.09
CA VAL A 136 -5.18 11.47 10.64
C VAL A 136 -4.56 12.79 10.19
N LEU A 137 -5.14 13.92 10.61
CA LEU A 137 -4.61 15.25 10.28
C LEU A 137 -3.18 15.45 10.78
N ALA A 138 -2.89 15.05 12.01
CA ALA A 138 -1.54 15.16 12.57
C ALA A 138 -0.53 14.34 11.75
N ARG A 139 -0.90 13.12 11.37
CA ARG A 139 -0.04 12.24 10.58
C ARG A 139 0.18 12.75 9.15
N VAL A 140 -0.89 13.14 8.46
CA VAL A 140 -0.80 13.72 7.10
C VAL A 140 0.02 15.01 7.15
N ARG A 141 -0.22 15.90 8.13
CA ARG A 141 0.54 17.14 8.29
C ARG A 141 2.04 16.89 8.53
N SER A 142 2.38 15.86 9.30
CA SER A 142 3.79 15.47 9.51
C SER A 142 4.47 15.04 8.20
N VAL A 143 3.77 14.28 7.36
CA VAL A 143 4.26 13.87 6.04
C VAL A 143 4.43 15.09 5.14
N GLU A 144 3.41 15.90 4.97
CA GLU A 144 3.42 17.08 4.10
C GLU A 144 4.49 18.10 4.49
N THR A 145 4.71 18.27 5.80
CA THR A 145 5.79 19.16 6.29
C THR A 145 7.15 18.66 5.84
N SER A 146 7.37 17.35 5.75
CA SER A 146 8.63 16.77 5.25
C SER A 146 8.87 17.08 3.76
N TYR A 147 7.80 17.31 3.00
CA TYR A 147 7.82 17.76 1.59
C TYR A 147 7.77 19.28 1.43
N HIS A 148 7.81 20.05 2.53
CA HIS A 148 7.63 21.51 2.53
C HIS A 148 6.32 21.95 1.86
N ARG A 149 5.28 21.13 1.99
CA ARG A 149 3.92 21.41 1.52
C ARG A 149 3.04 21.81 2.70
N THR A 150 1.94 22.47 2.41
CA THR A 150 0.97 22.90 3.41
C THR A 150 -0.38 22.25 3.13
N ILE A 151 -1.12 21.92 4.19
CA ILE A 151 -2.45 21.34 4.08
C ILE A 151 -3.51 22.37 4.44
N GLU A 152 -4.48 22.51 3.56
CA GLU A 152 -5.78 23.09 3.86
C GLU A 152 -6.73 21.95 4.26
N VAL A 153 -7.54 22.16 5.30
CA VAL A 153 -8.46 21.12 5.80
C VAL A 153 -9.89 21.57 5.55
N GLU A 154 -10.65 20.71 4.90
CA GLU A 154 -12.09 20.90 4.72
C GLU A 154 -12.84 19.75 5.40
N TYR A 155 -13.85 20.09 6.19
CA TYR A 155 -14.75 19.12 6.79
C TYR A 155 -16.00 18.98 5.93
N THR A 156 -16.24 17.76 5.44
CA THR A 156 -17.48 17.43 4.76
C THR A 156 -18.53 16.94 5.76
N ASN A 157 -19.79 17.08 5.43
CA ASN A 157 -20.87 16.39 6.11
C ASN A 157 -21.09 15.04 5.42
N GLY A 158 -21.53 13.99 6.16
CA GLY A 158 -21.90 12.73 5.53
C GLY A 158 -23.02 12.90 4.49
N ALA A 159 -23.18 11.91 3.60
CA ALA A 159 -24.14 11.92 2.49
C ALA A 159 -25.61 12.23 2.88
N GLN A 160 -25.90 12.28 4.18
CA GLN A 160 -27.21 12.62 4.74
C GLN A 160 -27.18 13.98 5.49
N ALA A 161 -26.65 15.01 4.85
CA ALA A 161 -26.41 16.34 5.44
C ALA A 161 -27.62 16.95 6.16
N ASP A 162 -28.85 16.74 5.68
CA ASP A 162 -30.08 17.19 6.34
C ASP A 162 -30.35 16.49 7.68
N ARG A 163 -29.73 15.34 7.93
CA ARG A 163 -29.81 14.58 9.19
C ARG A 163 -28.67 14.93 10.15
N ASN A 164 -27.60 15.55 9.66
CA ASN A 164 -26.43 15.94 10.44
C ASN A 164 -26.65 17.16 11.33
N THR A 165 -27.73 17.92 11.17
CA THR A 165 -28.16 18.90 12.18
C THR A 165 -28.45 18.23 13.53
N ALA A 166 -28.81 16.93 13.53
CA ALA A 166 -28.95 16.14 14.75
C ALA A 166 -27.59 15.72 15.37
N VAL A 167 -26.54 15.57 14.56
CA VAL A 167 -25.15 15.29 15.02
C VAL A 167 -24.59 16.51 15.74
N ALA A 168 -24.84 17.72 15.24
CA ALA A 168 -24.50 18.96 15.94
C ALA A 168 -25.24 19.12 17.28
N ALA A 169 -26.37 18.45 17.44
CA ALA A 169 -27.15 18.43 18.68
C ALA A 169 -26.74 17.34 19.70
N GLY A 170 -25.62 16.62 19.48
CA GLY A 170 -25.06 15.67 20.45
C GLY A 170 -25.31 14.19 20.19
N GLY A 171 -25.85 13.80 19.04
CA GLY A 171 -26.20 12.42 18.69
C GLY A 171 -25.21 11.72 17.73
N GLY A 172 -23.94 12.07 17.77
CA GLY A 172 -22.91 11.57 16.85
C GLY A 172 -22.47 10.11 17.05
N PRO A 173 -21.26 9.74 16.62
CA PRO A 173 -20.70 8.37 16.67
C PRO A 173 -20.83 7.68 18.03
N ALA A 174 -20.84 8.44 19.12
CA ALA A 174 -21.05 7.91 20.48
C ALA A 174 -22.36 7.12 20.63
N HIS A 175 -23.43 7.50 19.92
CA HIS A 175 -24.71 6.79 19.98
C HIS A 175 -24.66 5.47 19.22
N ALA A 176 -23.92 5.37 18.10
CA ALA A 176 -23.69 4.09 17.39
C ALA A 176 -22.95 3.08 18.29
N TYR A 177 -21.94 3.54 19.04
CA TYR A 177 -21.28 2.70 20.04
C TYR A 177 -22.26 2.23 21.12
N ASN A 178 -23.10 3.12 21.64
CA ASN A 178 -24.08 2.77 22.68
C ASN A 178 -25.10 1.75 22.18
N VAL A 179 -25.63 1.91 20.97
CA VAL A 179 -26.59 0.98 20.35
C VAL A 179 -25.97 -0.40 20.18
N THR A 180 -24.78 -0.47 19.57
CA THR A 180 -24.08 -1.72 19.33
C THR A 180 -23.73 -2.46 20.63
N LEU A 181 -23.32 -1.72 21.65
CA LEU A 181 -23.05 -2.27 22.97
C LEU A 181 -24.33 -2.79 23.64
N ALA A 182 -25.40 -1.99 23.58
CA ALA A 182 -26.72 -2.35 24.15
C ALA A 182 -27.28 -3.61 23.48
N ALA A 183 -27.26 -3.70 22.14
CA ALA A 183 -27.69 -4.87 21.37
C ALA A 183 -26.93 -6.13 21.81
N SER A 184 -25.63 -6.01 22.02
CA SER A 184 -24.76 -7.10 22.45
C SER A 184 -25.09 -7.57 23.88
N ILE A 185 -25.27 -6.64 24.82
CA ILE A 185 -25.63 -6.94 26.21
C ILE A 185 -27.01 -7.57 26.26
N VAL A 186 -27.99 -7.01 25.56
CA VAL A 186 -29.37 -7.54 25.55
C VAL A 186 -29.39 -8.97 24.98
N GLY A 187 -28.68 -9.26 23.89
CA GLY A 187 -28.59 -10.61 23.33
C GLY A 187 -28.00 -11.63 24.31
N PHE A 188 -26.95 -11.26 25.04
CA PHE A 188 -26.35 -12.10 26.08
C PHE A 188 -27.31 -12.32 27.26
N LEU A 189 -27.95 -11.24 27.78
CA LEU A 189 -28.86 -11.31 28.89
C LEU A 189 -30.11 -12.12 28.60
N LEU A 190 -30.65 -12.08 27.38
CA LEU A 190 -31.77 -12.91 26.97
C LEU A 190 -31.47 -14.41 27.15
N VAL A 191 -30.28 -14.86 26.75
CA VAL A 191 -29.87 -16.26 26.95
C VAL A 191 -29.62 -16.56 28.41
N LEU A 192 -28.95 -15.69 29.13
CA LEU A 192 -28.73 -15.84 30.60
C LEU A 192 -30.05 -16.01 31.36
N LEU A 193 -31.03 -15.16 31.08
CA LEU A 193 -32.35 -15.25 31.74
C LEU A 193 -33.09 -16.56 31.39
N ILE A 194 -33.06 -17.00 30.13
CA ILE A 194 -33.62 -18.27 29.70
C ILE A 194 -32.92 -19.43 30.43
N SER A 195 -31.60 -19.36 30.58
CA SER A 195 -30.80 -20.38 31.23
C SER A 195 -31.04 -20.46 32.72
N LEU A 196 -31.22 -19.32 33.40
CA LEU A 196 -31.62 -19.25 34.79
C LEU A 196 -33.03 -19.78 35.00
N ALA A 197 -33.96 -19.50 34.08
CA ALA A 197 -35.34 -19.89 34.22
C ALA A 197 -35.60 -21.37 33.88
N ARG A 198 -34.86 -21.95 32.92
CA ARG A 198 -35.17 -23.28 32.33
C ARG A 198 -33.96 -24.22 32.29
N GLY A 199 -32.84 -23.84 32.93
CA GLY A 199 -31.58 -24.57 32.91
C GLY A 199 -30.74 -24.28 31.64
N PRO A 200 -29.39 -24.50 31.69
CA PRO A 200 -28.46 -24.08 30.65
C PRO A 200 -28.55 -24.87 29.36
N VAL A 201 -29.20 -26.02 29.36
CA VAL A 201 -29.26 -26.92 28.20
C VAL A 201 -30.71 -27.38 27.95
N ALA A 202 -31.16 -27.34 26.72
CA ALA A 202 -32.45 -27.86 26.33
C ALA A 202 -32.45 -29.41 26.39
N PRO A 203 -33.41 -30.04 27.06
CA PRO A 203 -33.44 -31.50 27.19
C PRO A 203 -33.91 -32.24 25.95
N THR A 204 -34.58 -31.57 25.03
CA THR A 204 -35.05 -32.11 23.75
C THR A 204 -34.90 -31.14 22.60
N LEU A 205 -34.80 -31.65 21.37
CA LEU A 205 -34.71 -30.82 20.18
C LEU A 205 -35.91 -29.86 20.04
N ARG A 206 -37.13 -30.30 20.37
CA ARG A 206 -38.32 -29.44 20.36
C ARG A 206 -38.23 -28.26 21.29
N LEU A 207 -37.66 -28.44 22.46
CA LEU A 207 -37.43 -27.36 23.45
C LEU A 207 -36.26 -26.46 22.98
N GLY A 208 -35.24 -27.01 22.33
CA GLY A 208 -34.16 -26.25 21.69
C GLY A 208 -34.71 -25.32 20.62
N VAL A 209 -35.48 -25.84 19.69
CA VAL A 209 -36.13 -25.03 18.61
C VAL A 209 -37.06 -23.97 19.23
N ARG A 210 -37.84 -24.31 20.27
CA ARG A 210 -38.68 -23.32 20.96
C ARG A 210 -37.87 -22.21 21.60
N ARG A 211 -36.67 -22.51 22.16
CA ARG A 211 -35.76 -21.46 22.67
C ARG A 211 -35.32 -20.51 21.57
N VAL A 212 -34.91 -21.05 20.44
CA VAL A 212 -34.49 -20.26 19.26
C VAL A 212 -35.63 -19.34 18.81
N VAL A 213 -36.85 -19.86 18.67
CA VAL A 213 -38.03 -19.06 18.28
C VAL A 213 -38.32 -17.95 19.29
N VAL A 214 -38.24 -18.25 20.58
CA VAL A 214 -38.44 -17.24 21.66
C VAL A 214 -37.35 -16.18 21.60
N VAL A 215 -36.09 -16.58 21.44
CA VAL A 215 -34.97 -15.65 21.30
C VAL A 215 -35.17 -14.76 20.08
N ALA A 216 -35.55 -15.32 18.90
CA ALA A 216 -35.78 -14.54 17.69
C ALA A 216 -36.93 -13.52 17.87
N GLY A 217 -38.06 -13.93 18.50
CA GLY A 217 -39.15 -13.01 18.76
C GLY A 217 -38.77 -11.89 19.75
N LEU A 218 -38.04 -12.21 20.81
CA LEU A 218 -37.56 -11.22 21.77
C LEU A 218 -36.49 -10.29 21.15
N SER A 219 -35.66 -10.79 20.23
CA SER A 219 -34.68 -9.96 19.49
C SER A 219 -35.36 -8.91 18.61
N LEU A 220 -36.46 -9.26 17.95
CA LEU A 220 -37.27 -8.30 17.17
C LEU A 220 -37.83 -7.19 18.08
N VAL A 221 -38.41 -7.57 19.22
CA VAL A 221 -38.93 -6.60 20.20
C VAL A 221 -37.80 -5.72 20.73
N ALA A 222 -36.65 -6.30 21.05
CA ALA A 222 -35.49 -5.56 21.55
C ALA A 222 -34.95 -4.54 20.52
N GLY A 223 -34.88 -4.92 19.22
CA GLY A 223 -34.45 -4.00 18.14
C GLY A 223 -35.39 -2.80 18.03
N LEU A 224 -36.69 -3.03 18.05
CA LEU A 224 -37.68 -1.95 18.04
C LEU A 224 -37.58 -1.03 19.29
N LEU A 225 -37.29 -1.58 20.45
CA LEU A 225 -37.14 -0.80 21.68
C LEU A 225 -35.84 0.01 21.68
N LEU A 226 -34.71 -0.55 21.20
CA LEU A 226 -33.41 0.13 21.15
C LEU A 226 -33.44 1.43 20.39
N VAL A 227 -34.15 1.48 19.26
CA VAL A 227 -34.28 2.70 18.43
C VAL A 227 -35.03 3.83 19.14
N THR A 228 -35.88 3.47 20.11
CA THR A 228 -36.74 4.44 20.85
C THR A 228 -36.16 4.91 22.17
N LEU A 229 -35.07 4.31 22.65
CA LEU A 229 -34.50 4.66 23.96
C LEU A 229 -33.65 5.96 23.88
N PRO A 230 -33.68 6.81 24.91
CA PRO A 230 -32.80 7.96 25.02
C PRO A 230 -31.32 7.52 25.01
N GLY A 231 -30.48 8.21 24.24
CA GLY A 231 -29.04 7.91 24.13
C GLY A 231 -28.67 6.79 23.15
N THR A 232 -29.69 6.21 22.48
CA THR A 232 -29.49 5.26 21.35
C THR A 232 -30.21 5.73 20.08
N SER A 233 -30.85 6.91 20.11
CA SER A 233 -31.49 7.51 18.94
C SER A 233 -30.41 7.92 17.93
N LEU A 234 -30.52 7.39 16.70
CA LEU A 234 -29.62 7.66 15.58
C LEU A 234 -30.39 8.40 14.48
N PRO A 235 -29.72 9.24 13.71
CA PRO A 235 -30.29 9.76 12.47
C PRO A 235 -30.46 8.61 11.47
N GLY A 236 -31.50 8.62 10.66
CA GLY A 236 -31.68 7.59 9.65
C GLY A 236 -33.06 6.93 9.66
N PRO A 237 -33.32 5.98 8.77
CA PRO A 237 -34.58 5.27 8.67
C PRO A 237 -34.77 4.32 9.87
N ALA A 238 -35.68 4.67 10.77
CA ALA A 238 -35.91 3.97 12.03
C ALA A 238 -36.18 2.47 11.87
N MET A 239 -36.90 2.07 10.82
CA MET A 239 -37.19 0.64 10.57
C MET A 239 -35.96 -0.16 10.17
N GLU A 240 -35.07 0.41 9.38
CA GLU A 240 -33.82 -0.25 8.97
C GLU A 240 -32.87 -0.37 10.16
N LEU A 241 -32.75 0.67 10.96
CA LEU A 241 -31.96 0.64 12.21
C LEU A 241 -32.53 -0.39 13.19
N ALA A 242 -33.87 -0.43 13.38
CA ALA A 242 -34.52 -1.44 14.21
C ALA A 242 -34.28 -2.88 13.72
N ALA A 243 -34.26 -3.10 12.41
CA ALA A 243 -33.96 -4.39 11.81
C ALA A 243 -32.50 -4.80 12.03
N LEU A 244 -31.55 -3.86 11.90
CA LEU A 244 -30.13 -4.09 12.19
C LEU A 244 -29.90 -4.41 13.67
N ASP A 245 -30.55 -3.66 14.57
CA ASP A 245 -30.46 -3.90 16.00
C ASP A 245 -31.04 -5.27 16.37
N ALA A 246 -32.20 -5.63 15.82
CA ALA A 246 -32.81 -6.93 16.01
C ALA A 246 -31.89 -8.07 15.50
N LEU A 247 -31.27 -7.90 14.34
CA LEU A 247 -30.27 -8.84 13.80
C LEU A 247 -29.05 -8.96 14.72
N SER A 248 -28.53 -7.87 15.20
CA SER A 248 -27.37 -7.83 16.13
C SER A 248 -27.69 -8.55 17.45
N VAL A 249 -28.84 -8.26 18.05
CA VAL A 249 -29.34 -8.94 19.27
C VAL A 249 -29.49 -10.43 19.01
N LEU A 250 -30.06 -10.82 17.88
CA LEU A 250 -30.27 -12.23 17.50
C LEU A 250 -28.94 -12.97 17.34
N VAL A 251 -27.99 -12.39 16.64
CA VAL A 251 -26.64 -12.97 16.44
C VAL A 251 -25.92 -13.12 17.77
N ALA A 252 -25.99 -12.11 18.64
CA ALA A 252 -25.42 -12.15 19.99
C ALA A 252 -26.06 -13.28 20.83
N ALA A 253 -27.37 -13.38 20.82
CA ALA A 253 -28.10 -14.39 21.57
C ALA A 253 -27.85 -15.81 21.02
N LEU A 254 -27.91 -16.03 19.71
CA LEU A 254 -27.67 -17.36 19.14
C LEU A 254 -26.22 -17.81 19.30
N SER A 255 -25.24 -16.92 19.18
CA SER A 255 -23.84 -17.24 19.45
C SER A 255 -23.63 -17.67 20.91
N THR A 256 -24.25 -16.94 21.85
CA THR A 256 -24.24 -17.26 23.29
C THR A 256 -24.90 -18.61 23.53
N LEU A 257 -26.08 -18.84 22.96
CA LEU A 257 -26.84 -20.08 23.10
C LEU A 257 -26.08 -21.30 22.52
N ALA A 258 -25.37 -21.12 21.39
CA ALA A 258 -24.55 -22.16 20.79
C ALA A 258 -23.37 -22.57 21.69
N LEU A 259 -22.66 -21.60 22.26
CA LEU A 259 -21.54 -21.84 23.18
C LEU A 259 -22.05 -22.50 24.49
N GLU A 260 -23.18 -22.03 25.00
CA GLU A 260 -23.85 -22.65 26.18
C GLU A 260 -24.29 -24.08 25.85
N ALA A 261 -24.85 -24.33 24.67
CA ALA A 261 -25.24 -25.66 24.25
C ALA A 261 -24.03 -26.61 24.13
N LEU A 262 -22.85 -26.14 23.76
CA LEU A 262 -21.64 -26.95 23.68
C LEU A 262 -21.04 -27.29 25.05
N ALA A 263 -20.94 -26.30 25.95
CA ALA A 263 -20.17 -26.43 27.17
C ALA A 263 -20.94 -26.10 28.47
N GLY A 264 -22.26 -25.89 28.40
CA GLY A 264 -23.11 -25.55 29.57
C GLY A 264 -22.72 -24.20 30.17
N LEU A 265 -22.68 -24.10 31.50
CA LEU A 265 -22.29 -22.85 32.19
C LEU A 265 -20.87 -22.36 31.83
N ALA A 266 -19.95 -23.27 31.48
CA ALA A 266 -18.63 -22.89 31.03
C ALA A 266 -18.69 -22.21 29.64
N GLY A 267 -19.61 -22.66 28.77
CA GLY A 267 -19.89 -22.02 27.48
C GLY A 267 -20.45 -20.62 27.62
N LEU A 268 -21.32 -20.40 28.61
CA LEU A 268 -21.85 -19.08 28.92
C LEU A 268 -20.77 -18.13 29.44
N ALA A 269 -19.90 -18.62 30.35
CA ALA A 269 -18.75 -17.84 30.83
C ALA A 269 -17.78 -17.51 29.67
N PHE A 270 -17.54 -18.47 28.76
CA PHE A 270 -16.73 -18.25 27.57
C PHE A 270 -17.37 -17.24 26.60
N ALA A 271 -18.70 -17.28 26.43
CA ALA A 271 -19.42 -16.30 25.59
C ALA A 271 -19.28 -14.88 26.18
N ALA A 272 -19.39 -14.71 27.48
CA ALA A 272 -19.15 -13.44 28.13
C ALA A 272 -17.74 -12.95 27.92
N ALA A 273 -16.78 -13.84 28.08
CA ALA A 273 -15.38 -13.56 27.90
C ALA A 273 -15.05 -13.14 26.44
N LEU A 274 -15.52 -13.90 25.47
CA LEU A 274 -15.37 -13.59 24.04
C LEU A 274 -16.04 -12.25 23.69
N PHE A 275 -17.19 -11.95 24.29
CA PHE A 275 -17.86 -10.68 24.14
C PHE A 275 -16.97 -9.51 24.57
N PHE A 276 -16.32 -9.58 25.72
CA PHE A 276 -15.43 -8.51 26.18
C PHE A 276 -14.26 -8.28 25.22
N VAL A 277 -13.63 -9.33 24.71
CA VAL A 277 -12.52 -9.20 23.73
C VAL A 277 -13.01 -8.58 22.44
N LEU A 278 -14.10 -9.10 21.86
CA LEU A 278 -14.61 -8.59 20.58
C LEU A 278 -15.27 -7.21 20.69
N ALA A 279 -15.61 -6.78 21.91
CA ALA A 279 -16.17 -5.47 22.17
C ALA A 279 -15.14 -4.41 22.56
N THR A 280 -13.84 -4.70 22.48
CA THR A 280 -12.79 -3.75 22.87
C THR A 280 -12.97 -2.36 22.26
N PRO A 281 -13.21 -2.18 20.95
CA PRO A 281 -13.45 -0.85 20.37
C PRO A 281 -14.64 -0.13 21.02
N LEU A 282 -15.72 -0.87 21.31
CA LEU A 282 -16.92 -0.32 21.98
C LEU A 282 -16.65 0.07 23.41
N LEU A 283 -15.89 -0.74 24.15
CA LEU A 283 -15.59 -0.50 25.58
C LEU A 283 -14.63 0.68 25.77
N THR A 284 -13.68 0.84 24.86
CA THR A 284 -12.73 1.96 24.87
C THR A 284 -13.32 3.23 24.26
N ARG A 285 -14.46 3.11 23.57
CA ARG A 285 -15.05 4.18 22.76
C ARG A 285 -14.02 4.80 21.79
N THR A 286 -13.19 3.95 21.23
CA THR A 286 -12.10 4.35 20.35
C THR A 286 -12.36 3.71 18.99
N ASP A 287 -12.20 4.47 17.93
CA ASP A 287 -12.30 3.94 16.58
C ASP A 287 -11.31 2.78 16.36
N ALA A 288 -11.71 1.78 15.61
CA ALA A 288 -10.87 0.61 15.36
C ALA A 288 -9.53 0.96 14.71
N TYR A 289 -9.49 2.04 13.93
CA TYR A 289 -8.28 2.55 13.27
C TYR A 289 -7.28 3.23 14.23
N LEU A 290 -7.69 3.54 15.46
CA LEU A 290 -6.83 4.07 16.53
C LEU A 290 -6.39 3.00 17.51
N LEU A 291 -6.73 1.75 17.27
CA LEU A 291 -6.31 0.59 18.06
C LEU A 291 -5.11 -0.09 17.36
N PRO A 292 -4.33 -0.93 18.09
CA PRO A 292 -3.15 -1.58 17.51
C PRO A 292 -3.42 -2.29 16.17
N MET A 293 -2.39 -2.38 15.33
CA MET A 293 -2.40 -2.77 13.91
C MET A 293 -3.35 -3.91 13.48
N SER A 294 -3.67 -4.83 14.36
CA SER A 294 -4.56 -5.96 14.06
C SER A 294 -6.05 -5.61 14.12
N TRP A 295 -6.43 -4.59 14.87
CA TRP A 295 -7.84 -4.25 15.05
C TRP A 295 -8.52 -3.71 13.79
N PRO A 296 -7.94 -2.81 13.00
CA PRO A 296 -8.55 -2.37 11.75
C PRO A 296 -8.88 -3.52 10.80
N VAL A 297 -8.05 -4.57 10.79
CA VAL A 297 -8.25 -5.76 9.97
C VAL A 297 -9.28 -6.72 10.56
N LEU A 298 -9.30 -6.88 11.88
CA LEU A 298 -10.16 -7.85 12.58
C LEU A 298 -11.55 -7.31 12.87
N ALA A 299 -11.69 -6.03 13.22
CA ALA A 299 -12.96 -5.44 13.64
C ALA A 299 -14.09 -5.68 12.63
N PRO A 300 -13.91 -5.51 11.31
CA PRO A 300 -14.97 -5.74 10.34
C PRO A 300 -15.51 -7.17 10.31
N TRP A 301 -14.71 -8.16 10.75
CA TRP A 301 -15.08 -9.58 10.80
C TRP A 301 -15.65 -10.00 12.12
N THR A 302 -15.55 -9.15 13.14
CA THR A 302 -16.18 -9.40 14.43
C THR A 302 -17.66 -9.07 14.36
N ARG A 303 -18.44 -9.73 15.20
CA ARG A 303 -19.88 -9.44 15.33
C ARG A 303 -20.13 -7.96 15.70
N THR A 304 -19.37 -7.45 16.66
CA THR A 304 -19.52 -6.08 17.18
C THR A 304 -19.06 -5.03 16.19
N GLY A 305 -17.94 -5.27 15.50
CA GLY A 305 -17.45 -4.36 14.46
C GLY A 305 -18.37 -4.31 13.25
N ALA A 306 -18.84 -5.48 12.76
CA ALA A 306 -19.81 -5.54 11.67
C ALA A 306 -21.15 -4.86 12.05
N THR A 307 -21.60 -4.97 13.31
CA THR A 307 -22.81 -4.23 13.73
C THR A 307 -22.57 -2.72 13.73
N LEU A 308 -21.44 -2.26 14.25
CA LEU A 308 -21.09 -0.83 14.27
C LEU A 308 -21.00 -0.28 12.83
N GLU A 309 -20.27 -0.96 11.94
CA GLU A 309 -20.13 -0.58 10.52
C GLU A 309 -21.49 -0.54 9.82
N ALA A 310 -22.39 -1.50 10.09
CA ALA A 310 -23.74 -1.51 9.51
C ALA A 310 -24.59 -0.33 10.01
N VAL A 311 -24.53 -0.04 11.30
CA VAL A 311 -25.24 1.08 11.92
C VAL A 311 -24.71 2.41 11.38
N ASP A 312 -23.40 2.56 11.30
CA ASP A 312 -22.77 3.77 10.75
C ASP A 312 -23.16 4.00 9.29
N ALA A 313 -23.15 2.95 8.45
CA ALA A 313 -23.54 3.04 7.04
C ALA A 313 -24.97 3.55 6.89
N VAL A 314 -25.93 3.05 7.69
CA VAL A 314 -27.33 3.44 7.59
C VAL A 314 -27.60 4.81 8.25
N ALA A 315 -26.91 5.13 9.33
CA ALA A 315 -27.15 6.36 10.07
C ALA A 315 -26.42 7.58 9.49
N PHE A 316 -25.20 7.43 9.02
CA PHE A 316 -24.32 8.56 8.71
C PHE A 316 -23.79 8.57 7.27
N PHE A 317 -23.69 7.40 6.62
CA PHE A 317 -23.03 7.25 5.32
C PHE A 317 -24.01 6.72 4.25
N ASP A 318 -23.48 6.10 3.19
CA ASP A 318 -24.29 5.49 2.15
C ASP A 318 -24.80 4.10 2.59
N PRO A 319 -26.14 3.89 2.62
CA PRO A 319 -26.72 2.58 2.95
C PRO A 319 -26.27 1.43 2.05
N SER A 320 -25.74 1.69 0.86
CA SER A 320 -25.20 0.64 -0.02
C SER A 320 -24.05 -0.13 0.62
N HIS A 321 -23.29 0.48 1.53
CA HIS A 321 -22.18 -0.13 2.26
C HIS A 321 -22.62 -1.10 3.37
N VAL A 322 -23.92 -1.19 3.66
CA VAL A 322 -24.46 -2.13 4.67
C VAL A 322 -24.33 -3.61 4.25
N VAL A 323 -24.17 -3.90 2.95
CA VAL A 323 -24.17 -5.27 2.41
C VAL A 323 -23.06 -6.13 3.04
N ARG A 324 -21.83 -5.64 3.07
CA ARG A 324 -20.69 -6.40 3.64
C ARG A 324 -20.88 -6.71 5.13
N PRO A 325 -21.14 -5.73 6.01
CA PRO A 325 -21.35 -6.00 7.43
C PRO A 325 -22.57 -6.89 7.70
N VAL A 326 -23.67 -6.75 6.95
CA VAL A 326 -24.84 -7.65 7.10
C VAL A 326 -24.49 -9.07 6.68
N LEU A 327 -23.72 -9.28 5.62
CA LEU A 327 -23.22 -10.60 5.25
C LEU A 327 -22.32 -11.20 6.34
N THR A 328 -21.48 -10.41 6.98
CA THR A 328 -20.67 -10.85 8.14
C THR A 328 -21.57 -11.31 9.29
N LEU A 329 -22.60 -10.54 9.63
CA LEU A 329 -23.59 -10.94 10.65
C LEU A 329 -24.35 -12.21 10.27
N ALA A 330 -24.70 -12.36 8.99
CA ALA A 330 -25.34 -13.58 8.47
C ALA A 330 -24.44 -14.81 8.60
N VAL A 331 -23.13 -14.67 8.33
CA VAL A 331 -22.13 -15.73 8.56
C VAL A 331 -22.10 -16.13 10.02
N TRP A 332 -22.05 -15.16 10.94
CA TRP A 332 -22.11 -15.43 12.38
C TRP A 332 -23.39 -16.17 12.78
N LEU A 333 -24.54 -15.79 12.20
CA LEU A 333 -25.84 -16.43 12.43
C LEU A 333 -25.84 -17.89 11.96
N VAL A 334 -25.30 -18.13 10.75
CA VAL A 334 -25.18 -19.49 10.18
C VAL A 334 -24.25 -20.37 11.03
N VAL A 335 -23.08 -19.84 11.39
CA VAL A 335 -22.12 -20.56 12.25
C VAL A 335 -22.72 -20.89 13.61
N ALA A 336 -23.35 -19.92 14.27
CA ALA A 336 -24.03 -20.14 15.56
C ALA A 336 -25.11 -21.20 15.46
N THR A 337 -25.94 -21.15 14.43
CA THR A 337 -27.02 -22.14 14.18
C THR A 337 -26.44 -23.53 13.89
N ALA A 338 -25.40 -23.63 13.06
CA ALA A 338 -24.73 -24.90 12.77
C ALA A 338 -24.12 -25.52 14.04
N LEU A 339 -23.43 -24.73 14.85
CA LEU A 339 -22.87 -25.18 16.13
C LEU A 339 -23.96 -25.68 17.09
N LEU A 340 -25.10 -24.99 17.13
CA LEU A 340 -26.26 -25.39 17.94
C LEU A 340 -26.78 -26.75 17.48
N LEU A 341 -27.00 -26.95 16.17
CA LEU A 341 -27.46 -28.22 15.60
C LEU A 341 -26.44 -29.35 15.83
N VAL A 342 -25.16 -29.08 15.71
CA VAL A 342 -24.09 -30.06 15.98
C VAL A 342 -24.12 -30.46 17.47
N ALA A 343 -24.24 -29.49 18.37
CA ALA A 343 -24.32 -29.74 19.80
C ALA A 343 -25.54 -30.62 20.17
N GLU A 344 -26.69 -30.33 19.60
CA GLU A 344 -27.92 -31.10 19.80
C GLU A 344 -27.83 -32.52 19.22
N ARG A 345 -27.31 -32.71 17.98
CA ARG A 345 -27.10 -34.01 17.37
C ARG A 345 -26.07 -34.85 18.13
N ALA A 346 -24.96 -34.23 18.57
CA ALA A 346 -23.96 -34.91 19.35
C ALA A 346 -24.53 -35.45 20.66
N ARG A 347 -25.36 -34.68 21.35
CA ARG A 347 -26.05 -35.12 22.57
C ARG A 347 -27.03 -36.27 22.29
N ALA A 348 -27.85 -36.15 21.27
CA ALA A 348 -28.79 -37.20 20.89
C ALA A 348 -28.08 -38.52 20.56
N ARG A 349 -26.94 -38.42 19.83
CA ARG A 349 -26.18 -39.61 19.40
C ARG A 349 -25.39 -40.28 20.56
N PHE A 350 -24.90 -39.51 21.49
CA PHE A 350 -24.05 -40.01 22.60
C PHE A 350 -24.81 -40.26 23.91
N GLY A 351 -26.14 -40.09 23.90
CA GLY A 351 -26.99 -40.33 25.06
C GLY A 351 -26.64 -39.52 26.31
N VAL A 352 -26.06 -38.36 26.11
CA VAL A 352 -25.73 -37.42 27.20
C VAL A 352 -27.03 -36.71 27.54
N GLY A 353 -27.82 -37.34 28.41
CA GLY A 353 -28.99 -36.71 29.02
C GLY A 353 -28.56 -35.48 29.85
N PRO A 354 -29.45 -34.50 30.04
CA PRO A 354 -29.19 -33.38 30.94
C PRO A 354 -28.84 -33.96 32.31
N THR A 355 -27.66 -33.56 32.84
CA THR A 355 -27.44 -33.70 34.26
C THR A 355 -28.60 -32.96 34.89
N SER A 356 -29.47 -33.69 35.61
CA SER A 356 -30.65 -33.15 36.27
C SER A 356 -30.20 -32.01 37.20
N TYR A 357 -30.36 -30.78 36.74
CA TYR A 357 -30.35 -29.62 37.62
C TYR A 357 -31.68 -29.69 38.39
N PRO A 358 -31.65 -29.52 39.73
CA PRO A 358 -32.84 -29.60 40.53
C PRO A 358 -33.87 -28.57 40.06
N SER A 359 -35.05 -29.09 39.70
CA SER A 359 -36.25 -28.27 39.48
C SER A 359 -36.58 -27.42 40.71
N ARG A 360 -37.14 -26.25 40.47
CA ARG A 360 -37.76 -25.32 41.44
C ARG A 360 -37.81 -25.82 42.89
N GLY A 361 -36.96 -25.28 43.74
CA GLY A 361 -36.94 -25.53 45.15
C GLY A 361 -35.57 -25.78 45.76
N ALA A 362 -34.51 -25.94 44.98
CA ALA A 362 -33.20 -26.37 45.48
C ALA A 362 -32.25 -25.25 45.90
N LEU A 363 -32.76 -24.08 46.21
CA LEU A 363 -32.00 -23.15 47.06
C LEU A 363 -32.08 -23.55 48.54
N ALA A 364 -32.87 -24.59 48.90
CA ALA A 364 -33.13 -24.98 50.28
C ALA A 364 -32.46 -26.28 50.77
N THR A 365 -31.87 -27.12 49.91
CA THR A 365 -31.23 -28.36 50.39
C THR A 365 -29.99 -28.75 49.60
N ILE A 366 -28.83 -28.46 50.13
CA ILE A 366 -27.51 -28.85 49.66
C ILE A 366 -27.14 -30.26 50.20
N SER A 367 -27.94 -31.26 49.93
CA SER A 367 -27.53 -32.65 50.24
C SER A 367 -28.12 -33.62 49.24
N PRO A 368 -27.27 -34.32 48.42
CA PRO A 368 -27.79 -35.41 47.58
C PRO A 368 -28.23 -36.58 48.48
N SER A 369 -29.42 -37.11 48.21
CA SER A 369 -29.92 -38.33 48.87
C SER A 369 -29.00 -39.53 48.59
N PRO A 370 -28.74 -40.42 49.52
CA PRO A 370 -27.95 -41.63 49.31
C PRO A 370 -28.45 -42.55 48.19
N ALA A 371 -29.72 -42.49 47.85
CA ALA A 371 -30.32 -43.28 46.78
C ALA A 371 -29.86 -42.83 45.37
N ASP A 372 -29.42 -41.58 45.18
CA ASP A 372 -28.96 -41.07 43.90
C ASP A 372 -27.51 -41.47 43.55
N VAL A 373 -26.74 -41.92 44.54
CA VAL A 373 -25.34 -42.33 44.38
C VAL A 373 -25.24 -43.76 43.85
N VAL A 374 -26.22 -44.62 44.06
CA VAL A 374 -26.21 -46.06 43.68
C VAL A 374 -26.66 -46.29 42.24
N ARG A 375 -27.43 -45.37 41.62
CA ARG A 375 -28.00 -45.56 40.29
C ARG A 375 -27.10 -45.15 39.10
N ASN A 376 -25.96 -44.52 39.36
CA ASN A 376 -25.10 -43.99 38.27
C ASN A 376 -23.74 -44.68 38.12
N GLY A 377 -23.71 -45.98 38.47
CA GLY A 377 -22.56 -46.82 38.17
C GLY A 377 -22.59 -47.30 36.70
N SER A 378 -22.18 -46.51 35.74
CA SER A 378 -21.98 -47.00 34.38
C SER A 378 -20.61 -46.56 33.80
N PRO A 379 -19.97 -47.45 33.01
CA PRO A 379 -18.57 -47.31 32.60
C PRO A 379 -18.31 -46.40 31.40
N ARG A 380 -19.15 -45.37 31.17
CA ARG A 380 -19.02 -44.47 29.97
C ARG A 380 -18.29 -43.12 30.21
N ARG A 381 -17.34 -43.10 31.19
CA ARG A 381 -16.56 -41.85 31.47
C ARG A 381 -15.63 -41.39 30.34
N HIS A 382 -15.21 -42.25 29.40
CA HIS A 382 -14.18 -41.91 28.41
C HIS A 382 -14.69 -41.05 27.23
N HIS A 383 -15.97 -41.13 26.84
CA HIS A 383 -16.51 -40.33 25.75
C HIS A 383 -16.89 -38.89 26.15
N LEU A 384 -17.24 -38.66 27.41
CA LEU A 384 -17.51 -37.32 27.93
C LEU A 384 -16.25 -36.42 27.96
N TRP A 385 -15.07 -37.03 28.12
CA TRP A 385 -13.81 -36.32 28.10
C TRP A 385 -13.53 -35.76 26.69
N ARG A 386 -13.76 -36.52 25.61
CA ARG A 386 -13.55 -36.07 24.22
C ARG A 386 -14.47 -34.90 23.81
N LEU A 387 -15.71 -34.88 24.23
CA LEU A 387 -16.64 -33.75 24.01
C LEU A 387 -16.27 -32.51 24.84
N ARG A 388 -15.74 -32.72 26.06
CA ARG A 388 -15.24 -31.62 26.90
C ARG A 388 -13.93 -31.05 26.38
N VAL A 389 -13.09 -31.89 25.79
CA VAL A 389 -11.82 -31.49 25.13
C VAL A 389 -12.13 -30.73 23.82
N LEU A 390 -13.05 -31.22 23.01
CA LEU A 390 -13.49 -30.51 21.79
C LEU A 390 -14.13 -29.14 22.13
N GLY A 391 -14.93 -29.05 23.19
CA GLY A 391 -15.49 -27.78 23.67
C GLY A 391 -14.48 -26.80 24.23
N ALA A 392 -13.26 -27.26 24.60
CA ALA A 392 -12.15 -26.41 25.02
C ALA A 392 -11.13 -26.15 23.91
N VAL A 393 -10.91 -27.11 23.01
CA VAL A 393 -9.90 -27.03 21.93
C VAL A 393 -10.34 -26.10 20.79
N VAL A 394 -11.63 -26.08 20.46
CA VAL A 394 -12.13 -25.15 19.40
C VAL A 394 -11.99 -23.69 19.82
N PRO A 395 -12.38 -23.26 21.03
CA PRO A 395 -12.10 -21.91 21.51
C PRO A 395 -10.60 -21.58 21.62
N LEU A 396 -9.80 -22.56 22.05
CA LEU A 396 -8.34 -22.39 22.15
C LEU A 396 -7.71 -22.25 20.76
N ALA A 397 -8.17 -22.98 19.75
CA ALA A 397 -7.70 -22.89 18.38
C ALA A 397 -8.09 -21.53 17.74
N VAL A 398 -9.29 -21.01 18.05
CA VAL A 398 -9.70 -19.66 17.61
C VAL A 398 -8.84 -18.60 18.30
N LEU A 399 -8.57 -18.74 19.59
CA LEU A 399 -7.71 -17.82 20.34
C LEU A 399 -6.25 -17.91 19.90
N LEU A 400 -5.76 -19.10 19.54
CA LEU A 400 -4.41 -19.29 18.98
C LEU A 400 -4.34 -18.70 17.56
N GLY A 401 -5.38 -18.83 16.74
CA GLY A 401 -5.50 -18.21 15.42
C GLY A 401 -5.49 -16.69 15.50
N VAL A 402 -6.20 -16.13 16.49
CA VAL A 402 -6.17 -14.70 16.79
C VAL A 402 -4.77 -14.30 17.27
N ALA A 403 -4.15 -15.04 18.20
CA ALA A 403 -2.80 -14.75 18.69
C ALA A 403 -1.71 -14.82 17.61
N VAL A 404 -1.83 -15.75 16.63
CA VAL A 404 -0.92 -15.84 15.48
C VAL A 404 -1.08 -14.65 14.52
N ALA A 405 -2.28 -14.06 14.42
CA ALA A 405 -2.51 -12.84 13.65
C ALA A 405 -1.83 -11.61 14.28
N PHE A 406 -1.44 -11.69 15.56
CA PHE A 406 -0.72 -10.64 16.29
C PHE A 406 0.82 -10.75 16.24
N VAL A 407 1.39 -11.73 15.49
CA VAL A 407 2.84 -11.78 15.30
C VAL A 407 3.26 -10.65 14.38
N PRO A 408 4.13 -9.73 14.82
CA PRO A 408 4.62 -8.67 13.96
C PRO A 408 5.32 -9.27 12.74
N ARG A 409 4.83 -8.98 11.53
CA ARG A 409 5.58 -9.27 10.32
C ARG A 409 6.74 -8.28 10.24
N ALA A 410 7.93 -8.78 9.98
CA ALA A 410 9.10 -7.95 9.76
C ALA A 410 8.78 -6.87 8.72
N ALA A 411 8.96 -5.61 9.10
CA ALA A 411 8.76 -4.48 8.22
C ALA A 411 9.67 -4.66 6.99
N THR A 412 9.09 -4.67 5.80
CA THR A 412 9.84 -4.51 4.56
C THR A 412 10.54 -3.16 4.62
N VAL A 413 11.84 -3.16 4.34
CA VAL A 413 12.66 -1.94 4.31
C VAL A 413 12.03 -0.98 3.29
N VAL A 414 11.46 0.10 3.78
CA VAL A 414 10.87 1.16 2.97
C VAL A 414 12.01 1.98 2.42
N SER A 415 12.06 2.18 1.10
CA SER A 415 12.96 3.14 0.48
C SER A 415 12.66 4.53 1.06
N ALA A 416 13.73 5.29 1.36
CA ALA A 416 13.56 6.63 1.86
C ALA A 416 12.72 7.47 0.89
N LEU A 417 11.85 8.34 1.44
CA LEU A 417 11.07 9.28 0.63
C LEU A 417 12.01 10.18 -0.18
N PRO A 418 11.68 10.53 -1.44
CA PRO A 418 12.50 11.42 -2.25
C PRO A 418 12.64 12.77 -1.54
N SER A 419 13.87 13.27 -1.44
CA SER A 419 14.09 14.60 -0.88
C SER A 419 13.65 15.68 -1.86
N LYS A 420 13.11 16.79 -1.35
CA LYS A 420 12.77 17.95 -2.17
C LYS A 420 14.03 18.48 -2.86
N ALA A 421 13.91 18.83 -4.14
CA ALA A 421 14.99 19.42 -4.91
C ALA A 421 14.83 20.94 -5.04
N SER A 422 15.95 21.64 -5.16
CA SER A 422 16.05 23.06 -5.46
C SER A 422 16.95 23.31 -6.67
N GLU A 423 16.84 24.47 -7.31
CA GLU A 423 17.72 24.87 -8.39
C GLU A 423 18.85 25.74 -7.85
N THR A 424 20.08 25.50 -8.34
CA THR A 424 21.24 26.30 -7.99
C THR A 424 21.20 27.70 -8.62
N THR A 425 22.18 28.52 -8.28
CA THR A 425 22.40 29.83 -8.92
C THR A 425 22.61 29.67 -10.43
N CYS A 426 22.11 30.61 -11.19
CA CYS A 426 22.20 30.64 -12.64
C CYS A 426 23.65 30.77 -13.12
N VAL A 427 24.09 29.86 -13.98
CA VAL A 427 25.28 29.99 -14.81
C VAL A 427 24.88 30.59 -16.15
N GLY A 428 25.25 31.85 -16.41
CA GLY A 428 24.89 32.53 -17.65
C GLY A 428 25.45 31.85 -18.90
N THR A 429 24.57 31.44 -19.82
CA THR A 429 24.97 30.73 -21.05
C THR A 429 25.38 31.66 -22.17
N GLY A 430 24.80 32.86 -22.21
CA GLY A 430 24.77 33.71 -23.38
C GLY A 430 23.96 33.08 -24.52
N GLN A 431 23.86 33.76 -25.65
CA GLN A 431 23.10 33.22 -26.77
C GLN A 431 23.72 31.94 -27.31
N VAL A 432 22.91 30.90 -27.45
CA VAL A 432 23.27 29.60 -28.03
C VAL A 432 22.61 29.50 -29.42
N ARG A 433 23.41 29.68 -30.47
CA ARG A 433 22.94 29.72 -31.86
C ARG A 433 23.39 28.52 -32.69
N ASN A 434 24.47 27.88 -32.27
CA ASN A 434 25.10 26.79 -33.00
C ASN A 434 25.79 25.79 -32.03
N VAL A 435 26.34 24.72 -32.60
CA VAL A 435 27.00 23.65 -31.87
C VAL A 435 28.26 24.13 -31.12
N THR A 436 28.98 25.10 -31.65
CA THR A 436 30.14 25.68 -30.97
C THR A 436 29.73 26.40 -29.69
N ASP A 437 28.59 27.10 -29.71
CA ASP A 437 28.03 27.73 -28.52
C ASP A 437 27.62 26.68 -27.48
N LEU A 438 27.01 25.55 -27.87
CA LEU A 438 26.69 24.44 -26.98
C LEU A 438 27.94 23.89 -26.28
N ASN A 439 28.99 23.62 -27.02
CA ASN A 439 30.27 23.14 -26.50
C ASN A 439 30.92 24.19 -25.57
N ARG A 440 30.78 25.47 -25.87
CA ARG A 440 31.23 26.58 -24.99
C ARG A 440 30.43 26.59 -23.66
N VAL A 441 29.11 26.41 -23.71
CA VAL A 441 28.26 26.33 -22.53
C VAL A 441 28.63 25.11 -21.68
N ALA A 442 28.78 23.94 -22.27
CA ALA A 442 29.26 22.75 -21.58
C ALA A 442 30.63 22.99 -20.91
N GLY A 443 31.51 23.81 -21.49
CA GLY A 443 32.77 24.23 -20.88
C GLY A 443 32.64 25.13 -19.65
N LYS A 444 31.61 25.99 -19.60
CA LYS A 444 31.37 26.91 -18.48
C LYS A 444 30.97 26.21 -17.19
N LEU A 445 30.34 25.03 -17.28
CA LEU A 445 29.93 24.25 -16.10
C LEU A 445 31.08 23.83 -15.19
N ARG A 446 32.32 23.82 -15.70
CA ARG A 446 33.52 23.60 -14.88
C ARG A 446 33.66 24.56 -13.68
N GLY A 447 33.05 25.74 -13.78
CA GLY A 447 33.07 26.72 -12.68
C GLY A 447 31.99 26.54 -11.62
N SER A 448 31.07 25.56 -11.81
CA SER A 448 30.02 25.24 -10.86
C SER A 448 30.49 24.10 -9.95
N PRO A 449 30.53 24.30 -8.62
CA PRO A 449 30.91 23.22 -7.69
C PRO A 449 29.97 22.03 -7.77
N GLU A 450 28.71 22.25 -8.13
CA GLU A 450 27.66 21.22 -8.17
C GLU A 450 27.76 20.28 -9.40
N PHE A 451 28.48 20.71 -10.47
CA PHE A 451 28.58 19.96 -11.72
C PHE A 451 29.89 20.27 -12.45
N GLN A 452 30.87 19.42 -12.32
CA GLN A 452 32.18 19.55 -12.96
C GLN A 452 32.27 18.77 -14.27
N GLY A 453 31.68 17.60 -14.34
CA GLY A 453 31.66 16.73 -15.50
C GLY A 453 30.68 15.58 -15.36
N SER A 454 30.22 15.04 -16.50
CA SER A 454 29.27 13.94 -16.52
C SER A 454 29.16 13.33 -17.93
N ASP A 455 28.47 12.21 -18.06
CA ASP A 455 28.15 11.55 -19.33
C ASP A 455 26.64 11.44 -19.59
N VAL A 456 26.26 10.77 -20.67
CA VAL A 456 24.90 10.64 -21.20
C VAL A 456 24.40 11.99 -21.76
N GLY A 457 23.61 12.74 -21.01
CA GLY A 457 23.04 14.01 -21.46
C GLY A 457 21.79 13.85 -22.32
N ALA A 458 20.86 12.96 -21.89
CA ALA A 458 19.54 12.86 -22.52
C ALA A 458 18.67 14.06 -22.15
N ASP A 459 17.91 14.59 -23.10
CA ASP A 459 17.17 15.82 -22.90
C ASP A 459 15.72 15.80 -23.38
N VAL A 460 14.94 16.73 -22.85
CA VAL A 460 13.57 16.98 -23.29
C VAL A 460 13.20 18.45 -23.14
N ARG A 461 12.45 18.98 -24.13
CA ARG A 461 11.90 20.34 -24.06
C ARG A 461 10.59 20.36 -23.30
N LEU A 462 10.49 21.23 -22.31
CA LEU A 462 9.30 21.45 -21.50
C LEU A 462 8.27 22.33 -22.23
N GLN A 463 7.00 22.33 -21.76
CA GLN A 463 5.93 23.15 -22.32
C GLN A 463 6.16 24.67 -22.16
N ASP A 464 6.94 25.08 -21.16
CA ASP A 464 7.28 26.48 -20.91
C ASP A 464 8.52 26.96 -21.70
N GLY A 465 9.10 26.10 -22.52
CA GLY A 465 10.26 26.40 -23.37
C GLY A 465 11.59 26.04 -22.77
N ARG A 466 11.68 25.84 -21.47
CA ARG A 466 12.89 25.32 -20.82
C ARG A 466 13.24 23.92 -21.33
N ARG A 467 14.47 23.48 -21.08
CA ARG A 467 14.93 22.15 -21.43
C ARG A 467 15.55 21.46 -20.23
N LEU A 468 15.15 20.23 -19.98
CA LEU A 468 15.77 19.37 -18.97
C LEU A 468 16.83 18.48 -19.63
N TRP A 469 17.94 18.30 -18.94
CA TRP A 469 19.00 17.39 -19.28
C TRP A 469 19.25 16.47 -18.10
N VAL A 470 19.28 15.16 -18.31
CA VAL A 470 19.66 14.16 -17.31
C VAL A 470 20.98 13.52 -17.68
N PHE A 471 21.82 13.31 -16.68
CA PHE A 471 23.18 12.83 -16.82
C PHE A 471 23.41 11.58 -15.97
N GLY A 472 24.39 10.77 -16.36
CA GLY A 472 24.89 9.64 -15.59
C GLY A 472 25.80 10.06 -14.44
N ASP A 473 26.87 9.31 -14.18
CA ASP A 473 27.83 9.64 -13.15
C ASP A 473 28.28 11.09 -13.29
N THR A 474 28.14 11.84 -12.19
CA THR A 474 28.42 13.28 -12.16
C THR A 474 29.47 13.60 -11.15
N LEU A 475 30.57 14.19 -11.60
CA LEU A 475 31.65 14.68 -10.77
C LEU A 475 31.33 16.09 -10.29
N ARG A 476 31.49 16.36 -8.98
CA ARG A 476 31.32 17.65 -8.30
C ARG A 476 32.64 18.20 -7.82
N GLY A 477 32.70 19.49 -7.55
CA GLY A 477 33.89 20.19 -7.10
C GLY A 477 34.38 19.77 -5.72
N ASP A 478 35.65 20.04 -5.42
CA ASP A 478 36.26 19.75 -4.11
C ASP A 478 35.64 20.57 -2.97
N ASP A 479 35.10 21.73 -3.31
CA ASP A 479 34.45 22.69 -2.43
C ASP A 479 32.93 22.46 -2.28
N PHE A 480 32.39 21.44 -2.95
CA PHE A 480 30.98 21.11 -2.83
C PHE A 480 30.65 20.39 -1.51
N ASP A 481 29.65 20.92 -0.80
CA ASP A 481 29.15 20.32 0.45
C ASP A 481 28.20 19.17 0.14
N GLY A 482 28.74 17.94 0.00
CA GLY A 482 27.99 16.72 -0.32
C GLY A 482 28.85 15.68 -1.02
N GLN A 483 28.20 14.70 -1.64
CA GLN A 483 28.88 13.61 -2.36
C GLN A 483 29.60 14.16 -3.60
N ARG A 484 30.90 13.84 -3.73
CA ARG A 484 31.74 14.23 -4.86
C ARG A 484 31.38 13.55 -6.18
N LEU A 485 30.92 12.31 -6.13
CA LEU A 485 30.47 11.53 -7.28
C LEU A 485 29.07 10.99 -6.98
N VAL A 486 28.11 11.32 -7.85
CA VAL A 486 26.74 10.81 -7.78
C VAL A 486 26.37 10.09 -9.06
N ARG A 487 25.48 9.10 -8.96
CA ARG A 487 25.07 8.25 -10.08
C ARG A 487 24.20 8.94 -11.13
N ASN A 488 23.65 10.10 -10.78
CA ASN A 488 22.81 10.87 -11.67
C ASN A 488 22.68 12.32 -11.23
N SER A 489 22.41 13.17 -12.20
CA SER A 489 22.13 14.59 -12.00
C SER A 489 21.20 15.13 -13.08
N MET A 490 20.66 16.33 -12.87
CA MET A 490 19.78 17.02 -13.82
C MET A 490 20.16 18.50 -13.92
N LEU A 491 20.11 19.01 -15.14
CA LEU A 491 20.23 20.44 -15.41
C LEU A 491 18.94 20.99 -16.01
N VAL A 492 18.60 22.20 -15.63
CA VAL A 492 17.55 23.01 -16.27
C VAL A 492 18.24 24.07 -17.14
N PHE A 493 17.99 24.02 -18.43
CA PHE A 493 18.44 25.00 -19.37
C PHE A 493 17.29 25.95 -19.73
N ASP A 494 17.44 27.20 -19.36
CA ASP A 494 16.65 28.34 -19.80
C ASP A 494 17.45 29.09 -20.86
N PRO A 495 16.88 29.82 -21.82
CA PRO A 495 17.63 30.44 -22.93
C PRO A 495 18.92 31.18 -22.54
N ASP A 496 18.95 31.81 -21.39
CA ASP A 496 20.11 32.59 -20.92
C ASP A 496 20.78 32.01 -19.65
N CYS A 497 20.30 30.86 -19.17
CA CYS A 497 20.64 30.35 -17.85
C CYS A 497 20.70 28.83 -17.82
N LEU A 498 21.71 28.31 -17.12
CA LEU A 498 21.82 26.90 -16.80
C LEU A 498 21.89 26.74 -15.28
N LYS A 499 21.07 25.85 -14.74
CA LYS A 499 20.98 25.56 -13.29
C LYS A 499 21.07 24.06 -13.06
N VAL A 500 21.68 23.67 -11.95
CA VAL A 500 21.72 22.28 -11.47
C VAL A 500 20.52 22.05 -10.57
N VAL A 501 19.82 20.93 -10.71
CA VAL A 501 18.79 20.50 -9.81
C VAL A 501 19.45 19.67 -8.70
N LEU A 502 19.38 20.18 -7.46
CA LEU A 502 19.99 19.54 -6.29
C LEU A 502 18.90 19.07 -5.32
N PRO A 503 18.91 17.79 -4.89
CA PRO A 503 18.12 17.37 -3.75
C PRO A 503 18.66 17.98 -2.46
N ASN A 504 17.80 18.15 -1.45
CA ASN A 504 18.17 18.79 -0.19
C ASN A 504 19.29 18.09 0.60
N ASP A 505 19.44 16.77 0.40
CA ASP A 505 20.52 15.96 1.01
C ASP A 505 21.83 16.02 0.22
N HIS A 506 21.86 16.79 -0.88
CA HIS A 506 22.99 16.89 -1.80
C HIS A 506 23.50 15.55 -2.37
N GLY A 507 22.65 14.53 -2.35
CA GLY A 507 22.90 13.21 -2.95
C GLY A 507 22.65 13.16 -4.46
N ALA A 508 22.39 11.95 -4.97
CA ALA A 508 21.91 11.76 -6.33
C ALA A 508 20.45 12.21 -6.46
N LEU A 509 20.06 12.79 -7.58
CA LEU A 509 18.69 13.28 -7.79
C LEU A 509 17.65 12.14 -7.82
N ILE A 510 18.00 11.00 -8.40
CA ILE A 510 17.30 9.73 -8.26
C ILE A 510 18.09 8.96 -7.21
N PRO A 511 17.59 8.84 -5.97
CA PRO A 511 18.36 8.35 -4.84
C PRO A 511 18.75 6.88 -4.99
N ASP A 512 19.95 6.54 -4.54
CA ASP A 512 20.43 5.18 -4.51
C ASP A 512 19.63 4.34 -3.50
N ARG A 513 19.51 3.04 -3.77
CA ARG A 513 18.92 2.08 -2.81
C ARG A 513 19.83 1.91 -1.58
N SER A 514 19.25 1.52 -0.47
CA SER A 514 19.96 1.29 0.80
C SER A 514 21.04 0.20 0.73
N ASP A 515 20.98 -0.67 -0.27
CA ASP A 515 21.98 -1.72 -0.54
C ASP A 515 23.10 -1.26 -1.50
N GLY A 516 23.16 0.06 -1.83
CA GLY A 516 24.19 0.64 -2.65
C GLY A 516 23.98 0.51 -4.18
N VAL A 517 22.80 0.06 -4.60
CA VAL A 517 22.43 0.07 -6.02
C VAL A 517 22.04 1.48 -6.43
N GLY A 518 22.74 2.03 -7.40
CA GLY A 518 22.46 3.36 -7.96
C GLY A 518 21.75 3.27 -9.33
N TYR A 519 21.44 4.43 -9.91
CA TYR A 519 20.59 4.56 -11.08
C TYR A 519 21.26 5.45 -12.13
N TRP A 520 21.60 4.87 -13.28
CA TRP A 520 22.12 5.62 -14.42
C TRP A 520 20.99 5.96 -15.40
N PRO A 521 20.67 7.23 -15.64
CA PRO A 521 19.74 7.65 -16.67
C PRO A 521 20.15 7.16 -18.06
N MET A 522 19.18 6.70 -18.82
CA MET A 522 19.39 6.27 -20.22
C MET A 522 18.60 7.15 -21.18
N SER A 523 17.33 7.37 -20.90
CA SER A 523 16.44 8.18 -21.73
C SER A 523 15.44 8.96 -20.90
N ILE A 524 14.86 9.98 -21.52
CA ILE A 524 13.89 10.87 -20.89
C ILE A 524 12.68 11.06 -21.82
N GLY A 525 11.49 11.09 -21.27
CA GLY A 525 10.26 11.35 -21.99
C GLY A 525 9.38 12.36 -21.24
N ARG A 526 8.55 13.09 -21.97
CA ARG A 526 7.64 14.09 -21.41
C ARG A 526 6.20 13.82 -21.81
N THR A 527 5.30 13.86 -20.84
CA THR A 527 3.86 13.96 -21.04
C THR A 527 3.39 15.34 -20.58
N GLN A 528 2.80 16.11 -21.48
CA GLN A 528 2.30 17.44 -21.16
C GLN A 528 0.97 17.34 -20.40
N MET A 529 0.90 18.02 -19.26
CA MET A 529 -0.27 18.13 -18.40
C MET A 529 -0.68 19.61 -18.26
N PRO A 530 -1.91 19.93 -17.87
CA PRO A 530 -2.34 21.29 -17.64
C PRO A 530 -1.54 21.95 -16.48
N GLY A 531 -0.64 22.88 -16.82
CA GLY A 531 0.15 23.67 -15.87
C GLY A 531 1.47 23.03 -15.39
N TYR A 532 1.78 21.81 -15.78
CA TYR A 532 3.04 21.12 -15.45
C TYR A 532 3.37 20.05 -16.52
N ASP A 533 4.60 19.58 -16.52
CA ASP A 533 5.02 18.41 -17.29
C ASP A 533 5.25 17.22 -16.36
N LEU A 534 4.80 16.02 -16.75
CA LEU A 534 5.28 14.77 -16.20
C LEU A 534 6.48 14.32 -17.02
N VAL A 535 7.62 14.17 -16.37
CA VAL A 535 8.87 13.76 -17.01
C VAL A 535 9.28 12.40 -16.46
N SER A 536 9.31 11.41 -17.36
CA SER A 536 9.74 10.05 -17.02
C SER A 536 11.18 9.86 -17.46
N VAL A 537 12.05 9.47 -16.54
CA VAL A 537 13.44 9.12 -16.80
C VAL A 537 13.59 7.60 -16.68
N ALA A 538 13.92 6.95 -17.76
CA ALA A 538 14.28 5.54 -17.74
C ALA A 538 15.74 5.41 -17.31
N THR A 539 15.98 4.58 -16.30
CA THR A 539 17.29 4.36 -15.71
C THR A 539 17.68 2.90 -15.75
N GLN A 540 18.97 2.66 -15.63
CA GLN A 540 19.57 1.36 -15.43
C GLN A 540 20.06 1.27 -13.98
N ARG A 541 19.67 0.21 -13.29
CA ARG A 541 20.18 -0.12 -11.96
C ARG A 541 21.63 -0.59 -12.07
N VAL A 542 22.50 -0.06 -11.23
CA VAL A 542 23.93 -0.36 -11.27
C VAL A 542 24.46 -0.62 -9.86
N ARG A 543 25.20 -1.70 -9.71
CA ARG A 543 25.95 -2.02 -8.50
C ARG A 543 27.44 -1.96 -8.77
N THR A 544 28.19 -1.23 -7.94
CA THR A 544 29.64 -1.24 -7.97
C THR A 544 30.18 -2.56 -7.40
N THR A 545 31.09 -3.23 -8.12
CA THR A 545 31.65 -4.54 -7.77
C THR A 545 33.14 -4.48 -7.40
N GLY A 546 33.79 -3.32 -7.57
CA GLY A 546 35.20 -3.11 -7.29
C GLY A 546 35.60 -1.63 -7.31
N THR A 547 36.88 -1.35 -7.37
CA THR A 547 37.44 0.02 -7.32
C THR A 547 37.73 0.63 -8.69
N ASP A 548 37.77 -0.19 -9.75
CA ASP A 548 38.06 0.30 -11.09
C ASP A 548 36.80 0.90 -11.75
N ALA A 549 36.97 1.86 -12.62
CA ALA A 549 35.87 2.54 -13.34
C ALA A 549 34.98 1.57 -14.18
N SER A 550 35.48 0.38 -14.51
CA SER A 550 34.74 -0.70 -15.20
C SER A 550 34.14 -1.75 -14.23
N SER A 551 34.35 -1.60 -12.91
CA SER A 551 33.92 -2.57 -11.91
C SER A 551 32.48 -2.32 -11.47
N PHE A 552 31.53 -2.60 -12.37
CA PHE A 552 30.09 -2.50 -12.11
C PHE A 552 29.33 -3.60 -12.83
N GLU A 553 28.13 -3.87 -12.34
CA GLU A 553 27.15 -4.76 -12.98
C GLU A 553 25.81 -4.04 -13.18
N ASN A 554 25.16 -4.31 -14.31
CA ASN A 554 23.82 -3.81 -14.61
C ASN A 554 22.79 -4.79 -14.11
N LEU A 555 21.79 -4.32 -13.37
CA LEU A 555 20.80 -5.16 -12.69
C LEU A 555 19.39 -5.09 -13.31
N GLY A 556 19.22 -4.31 -14.38
CA GLY A 556 17.96 -4.15 -15.08
C GLY A 556 17.40 -2.72 -15.02
N PRO A 557 16.23 -2.48 -15.62
CA PRO A 557 15.65 -1.14 -15.75
C PRO A 557 14.94 -0.67 -14.48
N SER A 558 14.88 0.66 -14.31
CA SER A 558 14.01 1.37 -13.38
C SER A 558 13.43 2.60 -14.08
N ILE A 559 12.31 3.12 -13.56
CA ILE A 559 11.67 4.34 -14.04
C ILE A 559 11.57 5.31 -12.87
N ALA A 560 12.02 6.55 -13.07
CA ALA A 560 11.82 7.68 -12.18
C ALA A 560 10.87 8.68 -12.85
N VAL A 561 9.90 9.22 -12.09
CA VAL A 561 8.92 10.18 -12.58
C VAL A 561 9.06 11.48 -11.82
N PHE A 562 9.16 12.58 -12.56
CA PHE A 562 9.26 13.94 -12.02
C PHE A 562 8.04 14.76 -12.41
N VAL A 563 7.55 15.57 -11.49
CA VAL A 563 6.64 16.68 -11.77
C VAL A 563 7.47 17.93 -12.00
N VAL A 564 7.21 18.63 -13.09
CA VAL A 564 7.90 19.88 -13.43
C VAL A 564 6.85 20.98 -13.63
N PRO A 565 6.55 21.78 -12.59
CA PRO A 565 5.64 22.92 -12.73
C PRO A 565 6.18 23.94 -13.72
N ARG A 566 5.29 24.71 -14.36
CA ARG A 566 5.73 25.85 -15.20
C ARG A 566 6.61 26.79 -14.38
N ALA A 567 7.79 27.10 -14.90
CA ALA A 567 8.83 27.89 -14.22
C ALA A 567 9.24 27.34 -12.83
N GLY A 568 8.82 26.14 -12.47
CA GLY A 568 9.14 25.48 -11.19
C GLY A 568 10.30 24.49 -11.31
N THR A 569 10.82 24.07 -10.17
CA THR A 569 11.89 23.07 -10.06
C THR A 569 11.34 21.65 -10.29
N PRO A 570 12.02 20.80 -11.05
CA PRO A 570 11.69 19.37 -11.16
C PRO A 570 11.70 18.69 -9.78
N GLN A 571 10.63 17.96 -9.46
CA GLN A 571 10.52 17.20 -8.21
C GLN A 571 10.32 15.73 -8.53
N LEU A 572 11.16 14.86 -7.99
CA LEU A 572 10.94 13.41 -8.05
C LEU A 572 9.70 13.05 -7.23
N ILE A 573 8.77 12.34 -7.84
CA ILE A 573 7.52 11.93 -7.19
C ILE A 573 7.37 10.41 -7.08
N ALA A 574 8.09 9.68 -7.94
CA ALA A 574 8.03 8.22 -7.94
C ALA A 574 9.29 7.63 -8.55
N GLN A 575 9.70 6.48 -8.02
CA GLN A 575 10.79 5.67 -8.54
C GLN A 575 10.43 4.19 -8.38
N ARG A 576 10.54 3.41 -9.46
CA ARG A 576 10.21 1.99 -9.41
C ARG A 576 11.19 1.16 -10.22
N ASP A 577 11.70 0.10 -9.58
CA ASP A 577 12.47 -0.95 -10.24
C ASP A 577 11.54 -1.83 -11.08
N ILE A 578 11.89 -2.03 -12.33
CA ILE A 578 11.10 -2.82 -13.28
C ILE A 578 11.68 -4.23 -13.34
N GLY A 579 11.03 -5.15 -12.64
CA GLY A 579 11.45 -6.54 -12.50
C GLY A 579 12.60 -6.75 -11.50
N PRO A 580 12.96 -8.02 -11.23
CA PRO A 580 14.01 -8.37 -10.27
C PRO A 580 15.40 -7.96 -10.76
N ASP A 581 16.35 -7.84 -9.82
CA ASP A 581 17.76 -7.65 -10.14
C ASP A 581 18.30 -8.84 -10.93
N SER A 582 19.00 -8.57 -12.02
CA SER A 582 19.63 -9.58 -12.84
C SER A 582 20.82 -9.00 -13.61
N ALA A 583 22.00 -9.56 -13.40
CA ALA A 583 23.22 -9.20 -14.14
C ALA A 583 23.29 -9.83 -15.54
N ASP A 584 22.26 -10.56 -15.95
CA ASP A 584 22.18 -11.22 -17.26
C ASP A 584 21.98 -10.21 -18.38
N ARG A 585 23.04 -9.85 -19.10
CA ARG A 585 23.06 -8.90 -20.21
C ARG A 585 22.28 -9.37 -21.45
N SER A 586 21.93 -10.66 -21.52
CA SER A 586 21.08 -11.17 -22.62
C SER A 586 19.61 -10.78 -22.44
N ARG A 587 19.21 -10.36 -21.24
CA ARG A 587 17.88 -9.80 -20.96
C ARG A 587 17.83 -8.34 -21.37
N PRO A 588 16.76 -7.88 -22.05
CA PRO A 588 16.66 -6.50 -22.46
C PRO A 588 16.60 -5.53 -21.26
N THR A 589 17.46 -4.53 -21.26
CA THR A 589 17.35 -3.36 -20.38
C THR A 589 16.42 -2.36 -21.06
N TRP A 590 15.17 -2.30 -20.60
CA TRP A 590 14.13 -1.46 -21.16
C TRP A 590 14.32 0.01 -20.76
N GLY A 591 14.06 0.92 -21.71
CA GLY A 591 14.27 2.35 -21.53
C GLY A 591 15.63 2.86 -22.02
N ALA A 592 16.40 2.05 -22.72
CA ALA A 592 17.64 2.48 -23.40
C ALA A 592 17.41 3.67 -24.36
N ALA A 593 16.22 3.76 -24.94
CA ALA A 593 15.64 4.93 -25.57
C ALA A 593 14.15 4.99 -25.27
N ALA A 594 13.57 6.19 -25.32
CA ALA A 594 12.14 6.40 -25.18
C ALA A 594 11.62 7.38 -26.24
N ALA A 595 10.41 7.14 -26.72
CA ALA A 595 9.69 8.07 -27.60
C ALA A 595 8.22 8.13 -27.22
N VAL A 596 7.63 9.33 -27.20
CA VAL A 596 6.21 9.51 -26.90
C VAL A 596 5.47 9.89 -28.17
N ARG A 597 4.49 9.08 -28.59
CA ARG A 597 3.70 9.31 -29.79
C ARG A 597 2.30 8.73 -29.66
N ASP A 598 1.29 9.48 -30.08
CA ASP A 598 -0.11 9.06 -30.17
C ASP A 598 -0.66 8.48 -28.85
N GLY A 599 -0.29 9.10 -27.70
CA GLY A 599 -0.70 8.68 -26.39
C GLY A 599 -0.04 7.37 -25.88
N TRP A 600 1.05 6.95 -26.51
CA TRP A 600 1.88 5.83 -26.07
C TRP A 600 3.31 6.29 -25.78
N VAL A 601 3.90 5.71 -24.74
CA VAL A 601 5.34 5.73 -24.50
C VAL A 601 5.91 4.44 -25.10
N PHE A 602 6.79 4.57 -26.09
CA PHE A 602 7.57 3.47 -26.64
C PHE A 602 8.89 3.41 -25.89
N LEU A 603 9.15 2.29 -25.23
CA LEU A 603 10.37 2.03 -24.48
C LEU A 603 11.20 1.00 -25.24
N TYR A 604 12.34 1.42 -25.73
CA TYR A 604 13.25 0.54 -26.43
C TYR A 604 14.21 -0.13 -25.45
N GLY A 605 14.38 -1.44 -25.61
CA GLY A 605 15.24 -2.26 -24.76
C GLY A 605 16.42 -2.81 -25.55
N THR A 606 17.60 -2.80 -24.92
CA THR A 606 18.85 -3.29 -25.51
C THR A 606 19.35 -4.52 -24.76
N ALA A 607 19.89 -5.50 -25.50
CA ALA A 607 20.44 -6.74 -24.94
C ALA A 607 21.68 -7.19 -25.69
N ASN A 608 22.70 -7.69 -24.96
CA ASN A 608 23.89 -8.30 -25.54
C ASN A 608 23.88 -9.81 -25.26
N PRO A 609 23.94 -10.67 -26.26
CA PRO A 609 23.84 -12.13 -26.06
C PRO A 609 25.07 -12.77 -25.42
N GLY A 610 26.15 -12.02 -25.14
CA GLY A 610 27.38 -12.53 -24.56
C GLY A 610 28.17 -13.48 -25.47
N LYS A 611 27.89 -13.45 -26.77
CA LYS A 611 28.59 -14.30 -27.75
C LYS A 611 29.94 -13.71 -28.16
N ALA A 612 30.91 -14.56 -28.41
CA ALA A 612 32.21 -14.14 -28.91
C ALA A 612 32.06 -13.31 -30.18
N TYR A 613 32.82 -12.21 -30.27
CA TYR A 613 32.84 -11.25 -31.42
C TYR A 613 31.54 -10.50 -31.66
N VAL A 614 30.58 -10.52 -30.73
CA VAL A 614 29.38 -9.69 -30.74
C VAL A 614 29.53 -8.59 -29.69
N PHE A 615 29.84 -7.38 -30.17
CA PHE A 615 30.13 -6.24 -29.29
C PHE A 615 28.92 -5.30 -29.11
N GLY A 616 28.04 -5.23 -30.10
CA GLY A 616 26.84 -4.43 -30.07
C GLY A 616 25.70 -5.05 -29.27
N PHE A 617 24.64 -4.28 -29.12
CA PHE A 617 23.38 -4.70 -28.49
C PHE A 617 22.29 -4.84 -29.54
N SER A 618 21.39 -5.82 -29.33
CA SER A 618 20.14 -5.87 -30.11
C SER A 618 19.16 -4.82 -29.62
N LEU A 619 18.25 -4.37 -30.48
CA LEU A 619 17.18 -3.42 -30.16
C LEU A 619 15.83 -4.13 -30.18
N ARG A 620 14.99 -3.88 -29.19
CA ARG A 620 13.60 -4.34 -29.07
C ARG A 620 12.71 -3.19 -28.64
N VAL A 621 11.37 -3.33 -28.71
CA VAL A 621 10.44 -2.29 -28.28
C VAL A 621 9.29 -2.85 -27.42
N ALA A 622 8.98 -2.11 -26.36
CA ALA A 622 7.76 -2.20 -25.58
C ALA A 622 6.95 -0.91 -25.70
N ARG A 623 5.67 -0.95 -25.38
CA ARG A 623 4.84 0.25 -25.25
C ARG A 623 3.98 0.18 -23.98
N VAL A 624 3.65 1.36 -23.47
CA VAL A 624 2.79 1.52 -22.29
C VAL A 624 2.06 2.87 -22.37
N ARG A 625 0.91 3.01 -21.70
CA ARG A 625 0.30 4.33 -21.51
C ARG A 625 1.13 5.15 -20.52
N PRO A 626 1.21 6.48 -20.65
CA PRO A 626 1.95 7.32 -19.70
C PRO A 626 1.54 7.09 -18.25
N ASP A 627 0.25 6.92 -17.98
CA ASP A 627 -0.31 6.70 -16.63
C ASP A 627 0.07 5.34 -16.02
N ASP A 628 0.38 4.37 -16.87
CA ASP A 628 0.73 3.00 -16.47
C ASP A 628 2.26 2.75 -16.49
N ILE A 629 3.08 3.80 -16.67
CA ILE A 629 4.53 3.62 -16.96
C ILE A 629 5.27 2.89 -15.83
N LEU A 630 4.83 3.04 -14.59
CA LEU A 630 5.39 2.37 -13.41
C LEU A 630 4.85 0.95 -13.20
N ASP A 631 3.81 0.54 -13.91
CA ASP A 631 3.24 -0.80 -13.81
C ASP A 631 3.71 -1.71 -14.94
N ALA A 632 4.75 -2.49 -14.68
CA ALA A 632 5.32 -3.43 -15.66
C ALA A 632 4.29 -4.46 -16.18
N SER A 633 3.22 -4.75 -15.46
CA SER A 633 2.16 -5.67 -15.89
C SER A 633 1.31 -5.10 -17.04
N ARG A 634 1.29 -3.78 -17.18
CA ARG A 634 0.61 -3.05 -18.26
C ARG A 634 1.46 -2.90 -19.52
N TRP A 635 2.76 -3.16 -19.43
CA TRP A 635 3.63 -3.07 -20.59
C TRP A 635 3.29 -4.14 -21.63
N ARG A 636 3.43 -3.80 -22.90
CA ARG A 636 3.21 -4.69 -24.04
C ARG A 636 4.42 -4.67 -24.94
N TYR A 637 4.91 -5.83 -25.27
CA TYR A 637 6.15 -6.08 -26.00
C TYR A 637 5.84 -6.49 -27.44
N TRP A 638 6.59 -5.98 -28.41
CA TRP A 638 6.38 -6.28 -29.81
C TRP A 638 6.98 -7.64 -30.19
N SER A 639 6.15 -8.59 -30.59
CA SER A 639 6.58 -9.95 -30.98
C SER A 639 6.95 -10.11 -32.44
N GLY A 640 6.93 -9.04 -33.23
CA GLY A 640 7.06 -9.07 -34.69
C GLY A 640 5.72 -9.11 -35.43
N GLN A 641 4.64 -9.48 -34.74
CA GLN A 641 3.27 -9.57 -35.31
C GLN A 641 2.22 -8.88 -34.43
N ALA A 642 2.37 -8.94 -33.12
CA ALA A 642 1.41 -8.40 -32.16
C ALA A 642 2.08 -7.87 -30.89
N TRP A 643 1.35 -7.03 -30.17
CA TRP A 643 1.72 -6.55 -28.84
C TRP A 643 1.30 -7.57 -27.77
N VAL A 644 2.26 -8.18 -27.11
CA VAL A 644 2.06 -9.27 -26.12
C VAL A 644 2.51 -8.84 -24.73
N ALA A 645 1.99 -9.52 -23.67
CA ALA A 645 2.37 -9.24 -22.29
C ALA A 645 3.71 -9.87 -21.88
N ASP A 646 4.16 -10.89 -22.60
CA ASP A 646 5.38 -11.65 -22.30
C ASP A 646 6.61 -10.97 -22.92
N SER A 647 7.48 -10.42 -22.08
CA SER A 647 8.70 -9.71 -22.51
C SER A 647 9.71 -10.62 -23.23
N THR A 648 9.68 -11.93 -22.97
CA THR A 648 10.60 -12.90 -23.62
C THR A 648 10.29 -13.11 -25.09
N LYS A 649 9.08 -12.73 -25.54
CA LYS A 649 8.63 -12.80 -26.94
C LYS A 649 8.95 -11.53 -27.74
N ALA A 650 9.61 -10.55 -27.13
CA ALA A 650 10.00 -9.34 -27.83
C ALA A 650 10.99 -9.63 -28.97
N THR A 651 10.63 -9.28 -30.20
CA THR A 651 11.49 -9.51 -31.37
C THR A 651 12.60 -8.48 -31.50
N GLU A 652 13.71 -8.87 -32.12
CA GLU A 652 14.81 -7.97 -32.42
C GLU A 652 14.44 -7.09 -33.62
N LEU A 653 14.53 -5.79 -33.45
CA LEU A 653 14.35 -4.78 -34.51
C LEU A 653 15.68 -4.44 -35.21
N ILE A 654 16.76 -4.50 -34.43
CA ILE A 654 18.15 -4.43 -34.89
C ILE A 654 18.90 -5.57 -34.19
N PRO A 655 19.66 -6.42 -34.94
CA PRO A 655 20.42 -7.52 -34.31
C PRO A 655 21.62 -6.99 -33.50
N ALA A 656 22.10 -7.79 -32.55
CA ALA A 656 23.26 -7.41 -31.73
C ALA A 656 24.56 -7.34 -32.51
N GLN A 657 24.75 -8.18 -33.53
CA GLN A 657 25.91 -8.14 -34.43
C GLN A 657 25.83 -6.90 -35.33
N GLY A 658 26.78 -6.00 -35.21
CA GLY A 658 26.72 -4.69 -35.89
C GLY A 658 25.59 -3.80 -35.36
N GLY A 659 25.17 -4.06 -34.12
CA GLY A 659 24.02 -3.44 -33.47
C GLY A 659 24.33 -2.12 -32.81
N VAL A 660 23.42 -1.74 -31.88
CA VAL A 660 23.43 -0.44 -31.22
C VAL A 660 24.29 -0.43 -29.95
N SER A 661 24.47 0.75 -29.37
CA SER A 661 25.01 0.95 -28.03
C SER A 661 23.96 0.57 -26.98
N GLN A 662 24.40 0.38 -25.74
CA GLN A 662 23.51 0.09 -24.60
C GLN A 662 22.45 1.17 -24.40
N THR A 663 22.83 2.45 -24.58
CA THR A 663 21.95 3.62 -24.59
C THR A 663 22.02 4.29 -25.96
N LEU A 664 20.88 4.72 -26.47
CA LEU A 664 20.76 5.28 -27.84
C LEU A 664 19.58 6.28 -27.88
N SER A 665 19.37 6.89 -29.07
CA SER A 665 18.13 7.66 -29.31
C SER A 665 17.26 6.98 -30.35
N VAL A 666 15.96 6.96 -30.09
CA VAL A 666 14.93 6.64 -31.09
C VAL A 666 13.93 7.78 -31.14
N PHE A 667 13.68 8.31 -32.37
CA PHE A 667 12.79 9.45 -32.57
C PHE A 667 12.07 9.34 -33.92
N GLU A 668 10.98 10.10 -34.06
CA GLU A 668 10.26 10.24 -35.31
C GLU A 668 10.48 11.64 -35.88
N ARG A 669 10.70 11.71 -37.20
CA ARG A 669 10.75 12.96 -37.94
C ARG A 669 10.16 12.78 -39.34
N ASP A 670 9.22 13.64 -39.67
CA ASP A 670 8.56 13.66 -41.02
C ASP A 670 7.99 12.29 -41.42
N GLY A 671 7.38 11.56 -40.44
CA GLY A 671 6.77 10.25 -40.67
C GLY A 671 7.75 9.06 -40.70
N THR A 672 9.05 9.31 -40.56
CA THR A 672 10.08 8.28 -40.51
C THR A 672 10.63 8.13 -39.10
N TRP A 673 10.73 6.90 -38.64
CA TRP A 673 11.34 6.56 -37.35
C TRP A 673 12.85 6.32 -37.55
N TYR A 674 13.64 6.85 -36.67
CA TYR A 674 15.09 6.74 -36.70
C TYR A 674 15.61 6.18 -35.38
N ALA A 675 16.58 5.26 -35.46
CA ALA A 675 17.43 4.86 -34.35
C ALA A 675 18.85 5.40 -34.64
N LEU A 676 19.40 6.15 -33.67
CA LEU A 676 20.75 6.71 -33.77
C LEU A 676 21.62 6.18 -32.67
N SER A 677 22.78 5.61 -33.00
CA SER A 677 23.67 5.00 -32.04
C SER A 677 25.12 4.89 -32.59
N LYS A 678 26.06 4.59 -31.71
CA LYS A 678 27.38 4.12 -32.12
C LYS A 678 27.27 2.62 -32.38
N ARG A 679 27.64 2.21 -33.62
CA ARG A 679 27.60 0.83 -34.02
C ARG A 679 28.70 0.03 -33.29
N ASP A 680 28.34 -1.14 -32.76
CA ASP A 680 29.22 -2.02 -32.00
C ASP A 680 29.81 -1.40 -30.72
N GLU A 681 29.03 -0.53 -30.03
CA GLU A 681 29.32 0.02 -28.70
C GLU A 681 30.68 0.74 -28.60
N PHE A 682 31.43 0.54 -27.51
CA PHE A 682 32.71 1.18 -27.22
C PHE A 682 33.79 0.92 -28.29
N LEU A 683 33.80 -0.28 -28.85
CA LEU A 683 34.82 -0.69 -29.83
C LEU A 683 34.53 -0.17 -31.25
N GLY A 684 33.30 0.19 -31.50
CA GLY A 684 32.88 0.77 -32.77
C GLY A 684 33.45 2.16 -33.02
N THR A 685 33.39 2.59 -34.26
CA THR A 685 33.86 3.92 -34.68
C THR A 685 32.78 4.74 -35.35
N ASP A 686 31.68 4.12 -35.74
CA ASP A 686 30.68 4.71 -36.61
C ASP A 686 29.47 5.21 -35.86
N LEU A 687 29.21 6.52 -35.91
CA LEU A 687 27.92 7.08 -35.61
C LEU A 687 26.95 6.68 -36.73
N THR A 688 26.02 5.80 -36.42
CA THR A 688 25.13 5.17 -37.39
C THR A 688 23.68 5.53 -37.13
N ILE A 689 22.91 5.71 -38.19
CA ILE A 689 21.46 5.90 -38.15
C ILE A 689 20.78 4.77 -38.94
N TRP A 690 19.72 4.22 -38.38
CA TRP A 690 18.81 3.26 -39.01
C TRP A 690 17.46 3.93 -39.19
N ALA A 691 16.75 3.64 -40.27
CA ALA A 691 15.43 4.18 -40.55
C ALA A 691 14.35 3.09 -40.56
N ALA A 692 13.13 3.44 -40.13
CA ALA A 692 11.97 2.56 -40.12
C ALA A 692 10.66 3.30 -40.44
N PRO A 693 9.65 2.64 -41.02
CA PRO A 693 8.34 3.25 -41.25
C PRO A 693 7.46 3.35 -39.99
N ALA A 694 7.82 2.62 -38.94
CA ALA A 694 7.02 2.52 -37.70
C ALA A 694 7.93 2.34 -36.46
N PRO A 695 7.42 2.62 -35.24
CA PRO A 695 8.19 2.40 -34.01
C PRO A 695 8.57 0.93 -33.79
N THR A 696 7.86 0.03 -34.43
CA THR A 696 8.09 -1.42 -34.42
C THR A 696 9.02 -1.92 -35.48
N GLY A 697 9.66 -1.02 -36.25
CA GLY A 697 10.54 -1.37 -37.34
C GLY A 697 9.82 -1.76 -38.65
N PRO A 698 10.46 -2.54 -39.55
CA PRO A 698 11.86 -2.93 -39.46
C PRO A 698 12.81 -1.75 -39.58
N PHE A 699 13.81 -1.66 -38.69
CA PHE A 699 14.89 -0.69 -38.81
C PHE A 699 15.93 -1.23 -39.76
N ALA A 700 16.06 -0.57 -40.91
CA ALA A 700 16.93 -0.95 -42.01
C ALA A 700 17.75 0.25 -42.50
N SER A 701 18.48 0.06 -43.59
CA SER A 701 19.23 1.13 -44.29
C SER A 701 20.22 1.86 -43.37
N ALA A 702 21.04 1.10 -42.62
CA ALA A 702 22.08 1.67 -41.76
C ALA A 702 23.02 2.57 -42.55
N ARG A 703 23.16 3.84 -42.11
CA ARG A 703 24.05 4.83 -42.71
C ARG A 703 24.98 5.44 -41.69
N THR A 704 26.27 5.50 -41.95
CA THR A 704 27.26 6.21 -41.13
C THR A 704 27.14 7.70 -41.36
N LEU A 705 26.90 8.48 -40.29
CA LEU A 705 26.79 9.94 -40.32
C LEU A 705 28.11 10.62 -39.96
N ALA A 706 28.89 10.05 -39.08
CA ALA A 706 30.18 10.57 -38.62
C ALA A 706 31.07 9.44 -38.07
N LYS A 707 32.35 9.74 -37.85
CA LYS A 707 33.29 8.87 -37.15
C LYS A 707 33.50 9.35 -35.71
N LEU A 708 33.31 8.47 -34.72
CA LEU A 708 33.51 8.70 -33.29
C LEU A 708 34.46 7.66 -32.69
N PRO A 709 35.72 7.55 -33.17
CA PRO A 709 36.67 6.57 -32.64
C PRO A 709 37.09 6.93 -31.23
N SER A 710 37.12 5.95 -30.32
CA SER A 710 37.87 6.02 -29.06
C SER A 710 39.37 5.84 -29.38
N ASN A 711 40.25 6.40 -28.53
CA ASN A 711 41.69 6.31 -28.73
C ASN A 711 42.33 5.50 -27.60
N ALA A 712 42.68 4.25 -27.88
CA ALA A 712 43.28 3.35 -26.89
C ALA A 712 44.66 3.80 -26.39
N VAL A 713 45.40 4.63 -27.20
CA VAL A 713 46.74 5.10 -26.82
C VAL A 713 46.66 6.23 -25.81
N THR A 714 45.75 7.17 -26.01
CA THR A 714 45.54 8.32 -25.10
C THR A 714 44.53 8.01 -23.99
N GLY A 715 43.84 6.88 -24.05
CA GLY A 715 42.78 6.54 -23.15
C GLY A 715 41.46 7.33 -23.35
N GLU A 716 41.37 8.12 -24.43
CA GLU A 716 40.15 8.88 -24.74
C GLU A 716 39.02 7.96 -25.17
N LEU A 717 37.87 8.06 -24.49
CA LEU A 717 36.64 7.37 -24.81
C LEU A 717 35.62 8.31 -25.44
N ARG A 718 34.92 7.82 -26.48
CA ARG A 718 33.77 8.47 -27.11
C ARG A 718 32.65 7.47 -27.27
N TYR A 719 31.54 7.67 -26.53
CA TYR A 719 30.48 6.67 -26.40
C TYR A 719 29.10 7.30 -26.20
N MET A 720 28.05 6.49 -26.23
CA MET A 720 26.64 6.86 -26.01
C MET A 720 26.22 8.12 -26.78
N PRO A 721 26.31 8.17 -28.13
CA PRO A 721 25.79 9.30 -28.85
C PRO A 721 24.27 9.39 -28.75
N LEU A 722 23.75 10.60 -28.52
CA LEU A 722 22.34 10.90 -28.41
C LEU A 722 21.90 11.96 -29.41
N ALA A 723 20.72 11.75 -29.99
CA ALA A 723 20.09 12.70 -30.90
C ALA A 723 19.28 13.75 -30.12
N HIS A 724 19.33 15.00 -30.61
CA HIS A 724 18.56 16.12 -30.09
C HIS A 724 17.70 16.74 -31.21
N PRO A 725 16.57 16.09 -31.61
CA PRO A 725 15.84 16.46 -32.84
C PRO A 725 15.28 17.88 -32.84
N ASP A 726 14.97 18.44 -31.67
CA ASP A 726 14.38 19.76 -31.48
C ASP A 726 15.35 20.82 -30.92
N LEU A 727 16.65 20.45 -30.80
CA LEU A 727 17.70 21.36 -30.35
C LEU A 727 18.35 22.06 -31.56
N LEU A 728 18.30 23.39 -31.59
CA LEU A 728 18.81 24.20 -32.72
C LEU A 728 18.32 23.63 -34.08
N PRO A 729 17.01 23.57 -34.33
CA PRO A 729 16.45 22.91 -35.49
C PRO A 729 16.91 23.59 -36.80
N GLU A 730 17.42 22.78 -37.72
CA GLU A 730 17.83 23.20 -39.08
C GLU A 730 17.43 22.12 -40.04
N LYS A 731 16.89 22.50 -41.22
CA LYS A 731 16.36 21.56 -42.19
C LYS A 731 17.47 20.63 -42.72
N GLY A 732 17.19 19.34 -42.74
CA GLY A 732 18.11 18.30 -43.25
C GLY A 732 19.26 17.97 -42.30
N THR A 733 19.32 18.60 -41.11
CA THR A 733 20.38 18.32 -40.15
C THR A 733 19.85 18.05 -38.76
N MET A 734 20.71 17.60 -37.87
CA MET A 734 20.38 17.33 -36.48
C MET A 734 21.59 17.54 -35.57
N VAL A 735 21.35 18.03 -34.36
CA VAL A 735 22.36 18.06 -33.29
C VAL A 735 22.46 16.70 -32.64
N VAL A 736 23.66 16.21 -32.45
CA VAL A 736 24.00 14.97 -31.76
C VAL A 736 25.01 15.31 -30.66
N SER A 737 24.84 14.79 -29.48
CA SER A 737 25.88 14.74 -28.47
C SER A 737 26.51 13.36 -28.39
N TYR A 738 27.72 13.27 -27.86
CA TYR A 738 28.35 12.03 -27.43
C TYR A 738 29.11 12.27 -26.13
N SER A 739 29.17 11.25 -25.28
CA SER A 739 29.96 11.30 -24.07
C SER A 739 31.44 11.18 -24.37
N ARG A 740 32.23 12.12 -23.87
CA ARG A 740 33.67 12.05 -23.82
C ARG A 740 34.15 11.70 -22.44
N ASN A 741 35.13 10.83 -22.30
CA ASN A 741 35.72 10.40 -21.03
C ASN A 741 37.17 9.98 -21.24
N SER A 742 37.84 9.64 -20.14
CA SER A 742 39.19 9.07 -20.14
C SER A 742 39.21 7.78 -19.29
N THR A 743 40.02 6.82 -19.71
CA THR A 743 40.31 5.63 -18.90
C THR A 743 41.20 5.94 -17.68
N ASP A 744 41.81 7.12 -17.65
CA ASP A 744 42.56 7.66 -16.52
C ASP A 744 41.66 8.54 -15.64
N ALA A 745 41.12 7.95 -14.57
CA ALA A 745 40.27 8.67 -13.63
C ALA A 745 41.01 9.83 -12.94
N GLY A 746 42.30 9.70 -12.65
CA GLY A 746 43.10 10.78 -12.04
C GLY A 746 43.31 11.96 -13.01
N ALA A 747 43.37 11.73 -14.32
CA ALA A 747 43.37 12.80 -15.32
C ALA A 747 42.02 13.51 -15.39
N VAL A 748 40.90 12.79 -15.23
CA VAL A 748 39.54 13.36 -15.16
C VAL A 748 39.36 14.23 -13.92
N GLU A 749 39.81 13.76 -12.75
CA GLU A 749 39.74 14.57 -11.51
C GLU A 749 40.52 15.90 -11.65
N LYS A 750 41.70 15.83 -12.25
CA LYS A 750 42.53 17.05 -12.48
C LYS A 750 41.96 17.97 -13.55
N ASN A 751 41.29 17.39 -14.55
CA ASN A 751 40.70 18.11 -15.66
C ASN A 751 39.30 17.57 -16.01
N PRO A 752 38.25 17.97 -15.29
CA PRO A 752 36.88 17.54 -15.57
C PRO A 752 36.37 17.84 -16.98
N LEU A 753 37.07 18.67 -17.76
CA LEU A 753 36.76 18.89 -19.18
C LEU A 753 36.92 17.61 -20.03
N LEU A 754 37.63 16.62 -19.55
CA LEU A 754 37.75 15.31 -20.21
C LEU A 754 36.49 14.46 -20.06
N TYR A 755 35.59 14.81 -19.13
CA TYR A 755 34.39 14.05 -18.80
C TYR A 755 33.13 14.88 -18.98
N ARG A 756 32.62 14.95 -20.21
CA ARG A 756 31.43 15.72 -20.57
C ARG A 756 30.87 15.38 -21.94
N PRO A 757 29.60 15.71 -22.22
CA PRO A 757 29.08 15.65 -23.58
C PRO A 757 29.76 16.67 -24.49
N GLU A 758 30.06 16.25 -25.71
CA GLU A 758 30.43 17.09 -26.83
C GLU A 758 29.37 17.02 -27.93
N PHE A 759 29.10 18.14 -28.57
CA PHE A 759 28.05 18.30 -29.56
C PHE A 759 28.64 18.44 -30.97
N LEU A 760 27.96 17.80 -31.91
CA LEU A 760 28.22 17.97 -33.34
C LEU A 760 26.89 18.06 -34.10
N ARG A 761 26.95 18.61 -35.34
CA ARG A 761 25.82 18.61 -36.25
C ARG A 761 26.07 17.59 -37.34
N VAL A 762 25.05 16.81 -37.66
CA VAL A 762 25.10 15.78 -38.71
C VAL A 762 23.99 16.01 -39.72
N ASP A 763 24.24 15.60 -40.98
CA ASP A 763 23.23 15.57 -42.01
C ASP A 763 22.33 14.35 -41.83
N LEU A 764 21.02 14.55 -41.90
CA LEU A 764 20.04 13.46 -41.92
C LEU A 764 19.90 12.92 -43.36
N PRO A 765 19.64 11.61 -43.50
CA PRO A 765 19.41 11.01 -44.81
C PRO A 765 18.13 11.49 -45.50
#